data_0106980faf28172e3545b970b6778d35
#
_entry.id   0106980faf28172e3545b970b6778d35
#
_cell.length_a   1.000
_cell.length_b   1.000
_cell.length_c   1.000
_cell.angle_alpha   90.00
_cell.angle_beta   90.00
_cell.angle_gamma   90.00
#
_symmetry.space_group_name_H-M   'P 1'
#
loop_
_entity.id
_entity.type
_entity.pdbx_description
1 polymer ?
#
loop_
_entity_poly.entity_id
_entity_poly.type
_entity_poly.pdbx_seq_one_letter_code
_entity_poly.pdbx_strand_id
1 'polypeptide(L)'
;MILLQINQLSKYYGAELILSNMKLEVQNKDRIALVGRNGAGKSTLLKIIAGQLSHDGGEIIKPKGVTIGYMAQDTGLESELTIWDEMLTVFTDLIEQEKELRRLEADMARPDIFENETVYQKVLNEYDTLMVAFKEKGGYQYEADIRSVLHGLQFADFDYSTPISTLSGGQKTRLALGKLLLRKPDILILDEPTNHLDIETLSWLEQYLQGYQGAVLIVSHDRYFLDKVVNLVYEISRNNMKKYHGNYSSYLEGKAEDYERDMKLFEKQQGEIEKLRDFVQRNITRASTTKRAQSRRKQLERMDVLDKPQGDEKSANFSFQIERQSGNEVLHLQDLAIGYEGETVSKNINSRMTKGESIALVGPNGVGKSTLLKTIISKLPALSGDFRFGTNVEVSYYDQEQANLVSNKRVLNELWDDYPLKPEKDIRTVLGNFLFSGDDVLKTVSTLSGGEKARLALAKMMMQKGNFLILDEPTNHLDLDSKLVLENALIDYPGTILFVSHDRYFINRIATKVIELSKDGNEEFLGDYDYYLEKKQEQAEIQALEQQDQAKTLDAAAEKTNYKIDKEAKKAERQRKRRIEEIEAAMELLETEINEYNDLLCDPNVFQDHEKVMEVQTKLDHAQESLDQLLEEWAELEE
;
A
#
# COMPACT_ATOMS: atom_id res chain seq x y z
N MET A 1 25.43 0.78 11.43
CA MET A 1 25.43 0.18 12.79
C MET A 1 24.72 -1.16 12.68
N ILE A 2 25.27 -2.23 13.28
CA ILE A 2 24.64 -3.55 13.32
C ILE A 2 23.56 -3.53 14.42
N LEU A 3 22.33 -3.86 14.06
CA LEU A 3 21.18 -3.94 14.97
C LEU A 3 20.92 -5.36 15.47
N LEU A 4 21.25 -6.36 14.64
CA LEU A 4 21.10 -7.76 14.99
C LEU A 4 22.13 -8.60 14.24
N GLN A 5 22.72 -9.57 14.92
CA GLN A 5 23.59 -10.59 14.32
C GLN A 5 23.20 -11.97 14.82
N ILE A 6 23.05 -12.90 13.89
CA ILE A 6 22.78 -14.31 14.16
C ILE A 6 23.97 -15.13 13.67
N ASN A 7 24.51 -15.97 14.55
CA ASN A 7 25.65 -16.83 14.24
C ASN A 7 25.29 -18.29 14.49
N GLN A 8 25.41 -19.13 13.44
CA GLN A 8 25.27 -20.59 13.51
C GLN A 8 23.99 -21.09 14.19
N LEU A 9 22.87 -20.34 14.04
CA LEU A 9 21.61 -20.67 14.68
C LEU A 9 21.05 -21.98 14.11
N SER A 10 20.57 -22.85 15.00
CA SER A 10 19.95 -24.13 14.66
C SER A 10 18.66 -24.33 15.44
N LYS A 11 17.68 -24.98 14.78
CA LYS A 11 16.36 -25.29 15.37
C LYS A 11 15.86 -26.65 14.94
N TYR A 12 15.37 -27.41 15.92
CA TYR A 12 14.74 -28.71 15.72
C TYR A 12 13.27 -28.66 16.17
N TYR A 13 12.41 -29.42 15.49
CA TYR A 13 11.10 -29.81 15.98
C TYR A 13 11.09 -31.33 16.20
N GLY A 14 11.19 -31.75 17.46
CA GLY A 14 11.40 -33.15 17.80
C GLY A 14 12.72 -33.67 17.22
N ALA A 15 12.67 -34.62 16.29
CA ALA A 15 13.85 -35.15 15.60
C ALA A 15 14.16 -34.47 14.25
N GLU A 16 13.27 -33.60 13.78
CA GLU A 16 13.40 -32.94 12.47
C GLU A 16 14.21 -31.64 12.58
N LEU A 17 15.30 -31.56 11.79
CA LEU A 17 16.14 -30.36 11.69
C LEU A 17 15.51 -29.37 10.70
N ILE A 18 15.04 -28.22 11.20
CA ILE A 18 14.41 -27.18 10.39
C ILE A 18 15.42 -26.11 9.95
N LEU A 19 16.25 -25.64 10.87
CA LEU A 19 17.26 -24.61 10.60
C LEU A 19 18.63 -25.13 11.02
N SER A 20 19.66 -24.97 10.17
CA SER A 20 21.01 -25.36 10.45
C SER A 20 21.99 -24.26 10.06
N ASN A 21 22.91 -23.92 10.98
CA ASN A 21 24.00 -22.99 10.72
C ASN A 21 23.57 -21.66 10.09
N MET A 22 22.40 -21.13 10.49
CA MET A 22 21.89 -19.85 9.96
C MET A 22 22.79 -18.69 10.36
N LYS A 23 23.08 -17.82 9.39
CA LYS A 23 23.88 -16.60 9.58
C LYS A 23 23.13 -15.42 8.99
N LEU A 24 22.71 -14.48 9.82
CA LEU A 24 21.99 -13.28 9.40
C LEU A 24 22.61 -12.05 10.09
N GLU A 25 22.83 -11.01 9.33
CA GLU A 25 23.25 -9.71 9.83
C GLU A 25 22.26 -8.64 9.36
N VAL A 26 21.78 -7.83 10.29
CA VAL A 26 20.84 -6.73 10.04
C VAL A 26 21.49 -5.43 10.46
N GLN A 27 21.67 -4.52 9.51
CA GLN A 27 22.19 -3.19 9.74
C GLN A 27 21.07 -2.14 9.69
N ASN A 28 21.36 -0.96 10.23
CA ASN A 28 20.41 0.13 10.15
C ASN A 28 20.08 0.48 8.69
N LYS A 29 18.80 0.71 8.39
CA LYS A 29 18.25 0.98 7.06
C LYS A 29 18.34 -0.20 6.06
N ASP A 30 18.72 -1.40 6.49
CA ASP A 30 18.61 -2.56 5.64
C ASP A 30 17.15 -2.87 5.32
N ARG A 31 16.90 -3.28 4.08
CA ARG A 31 15.62 -3.79 3.59
C ARG A 31 15.85 -5.21 3.14
N ILE A 32 15.59 -6.15 4.03
CA ILE A 32 15.94 -7.55 3.87
C ILE A 32 14.71 -8.36 3.48
N ALA A 33 14.78 -9.09 2.36
CA ALA A 33 13.85 -10.17 2.08
C ALA A 33 14.38 -11.50 2.58
N LEU A 34 13.55 -12.28 3.23
CA LEU A 34 13.81 -13.68 3.56
C LEU A 34 12.99 -14.57 2.63
N VAL A 35 13.66 -15.25 1.71
CA VAL A 35 13.02 -16.08 0.66
C VAL A 35 13.33 -17.56 0.84
N GLY A 36 12.50 -18.42 0.29
CA GLY A 36 12.64 -19.88 0.35
C GLY A 36 11.29 -20.58 0.21
N ARG A 37 11.31 -21.88 -0.05
CA ARG A 37 10.10 -22.70 -0.21
C ARG A 37 9.21 -22.69 1.04
N ASN A 38 7.93 -23.04 0.88
CA ASN A 38 7.05 -23.27 2.02
C ASN A 38 7.61 -24.42 2.87
N GLY A 39 7.61 -24.24 4.21
CA GLY A 39 8.22 -25.18 5.13
C GLY A 39 9.74 -25.04 5.30
N ALA A 40 10.44 -24.14 4.59
CA ALA A 40 11.90 -23.93 4.74
C ALA A 40 12.31 -23.30 6.09
N GLY A 41 11.36 -22.94 6.95
CA GLY A 41 11.65 -22.39 8.28
C GLY A 41 11.69 -20.86 8.34
N LYS A 42 11.19 -20.13 7.32
CA LYS A 42 11.16 -18.65 7.30
C LYS A 42 10.46 -18.06 8.54
N SER A 43 9.20 -18.40 8.75
CA SER A 43 8.43 -17.90 9.92
C SER A 43 8.98 -18.41 11.26
N THR A 44 9.60 -19.59 11.27
CA THR A 44 10.30 -20.11 12.46
C THR A 44 11.47 -19.21 12.83
N LEU A 45 12.29 -18.82 11.85
CA LEU A 45 13.40 -17.89 12.06
C LEU A 45 12.91 -16.52 12.52
N LEU A 46 11.85 -15.98 11.92
CA LEU A 46 11.26 -14.70 12.34
C LEU A 46 10.76 -14.74 13.79
N LYS A 47 10.07 -15.80 14.19
CA LYS A 47 9.60 -16.00 15.58
C LYS A 47 10.75 -16.11 16.57
N ILE A 48 11.88 -16.75 16.18
CA ILE A 48 13.08 -16.81 17.01
C ILE A 48 13.69 -15.40 17.17
N ILE A 49 13.81 -14.64 16.10
CA ILE A 49 14.33 -13.25 16.13
C ILE A 49 13.43 -12.35 16.99
N ALA A 50 12.11 -12.51 16.88
CA ALA A 50 11.13 -11.80 17.69
C ALA A 50 11.11 -12.22 19.18
N GLY A 51 11.85 -13.28 19.55
CA GLY A 51 11.87 -13.80 20.92
C GLY A 51 10.64 -14.62 21.32
N GLN A 52 9.79 -14.99 20.34
CA GLN A 52 8.59 -15.82 20.58
C GLN A 52 8.89 -17.31 20.61
N LEU A 53 10.02 -17.73 20.05
CA LEU A 53 10.44 -19.12 19.99
C LEU A 53 11.92 -19.24 20.39
N SER A 54 12.26 -20.27 21.16
CA SER A 54 13.65 -20.59 21.51
C SER A 54 14.39 -21.26 20.35
N HIS A 55 15.69 -21.05 20.25
CA HIS A 55 16.60 -21.79 19.38
C HIS A 55 17.35 -22.89 20.17
N ASP A 56 17.88 -23.87 19.47
CA ASP A 56 18.52 -25.03 20.09
C ASP A 56 20.06 -24.95 20.02
N GLY A 57 20.62 -24.14 19.11
CA GLY A 57 22.04 -23.88 18.99
C GLY A 57 22.32 -22.53 18.31
N GLY A 58 23.57 -22.04 18.47
CA GLY A 58 24.01 -20.77 17.93
C GLY A 58 23.76 -19.57 18.89
N GLU A 59 23.97 -18.38 18.39
CA GLU A 59 23.90 -17.15 19.15
C GLU A 59 23.09 -16.06 18.41
N ILE A 60 22.33 -15.28 19.16
CA ILE A 60 21.67 -14.06 18.71
C ILE A 60 22.24 -12.89 19.48
N ILE A 61 22.96 -12.01 18.78
CA ILE A 61 23.59 -10.82 19.36
C ILE A 61 22.76 -9.60 19.00
N LYS A 62 22.23 -8.92 20.00
CA LYS A 62 21.44 -7.69 19.87
C LYS A 62 21.97 -6.64 20.85
N PRO A 63 22.33 -5.42 20.40
CA PRO A 63 22.68 -4.33 21.30
C PRO A 63 21.55 -3.99 22.28
N LYS A 64 21.92 -3.56 23.49
CA LYS A 64 20.92 -3.09 24.48
C LYS A 64 20.17 -1.88 23.93
N GLY A 65 18.86 -1.89 24.08
CA GLY A 65 17.99 -0.79 23.63
C GLY A 65 17.39 -0.96 22.23
N VAL A 66 17.88 -1.90 21.39
CA VAL A 66 17.27 -2.17 20.08
C VAL A 66 15.89 -2.79 20.27
N THR A 67 14.88 -2.14 19.68
CA THR A 67 13.48 -2.56 19.70
C THR A 67 13.15 -3.39 18.47
N ILE A 68 12.37 -4.45 18.64
CA ILE A 68 11.91 -5.32 17.56
C ILE A 68 10.39 -5.30 17.53
N GLY A 69 9.81 -5.01 16.38
CA GLY A 69 8.38 -5.15 16.13
C GLY A 69 8.14 -6.32 15.17
N TYR A 70 7.20 -7.20 15.50
CA TYR A 70 6.88 -8.37 14.68
C TYR A 70 5.39 -8.43 14.38
N MET A 71 5.07 -8.56 13.10
CA MET A 71 3.75 -8.89 12.59
C MET A 71 3.75 -10.32 12.09
N ALA A 72 2.99 -11.20 12.75
CA ALA A 72 2.78 -12.57 12.29
C ALA A 72 1.64 -12.63 11.26
N GLN A 73 1.62 -13.69 10.46
CA GLN A 73 0.68 -13.89 9.36
C GLN A 73 -0.80 -13.80 9.79
N ASP A 74 -1.15 -14.28 10.98
CA ASP A 74 -2.53 -14.36 11.49
C ASP A 74 -2.80 -13.42 12.67
N THR A 75 -2.12 -12.28 12.75
CA THR A 75 -2.29 -11.36 13.88
C THR A 75 -3.49 -10.43 13.66
N GLY A 76 -4.68 -10.87 14.06
CA GLY A 76 -5.82 -9.98 14.22
C GLY A 76 -5.75 -9.23 15.56
N LEU A 77 -6.20 -7.97 15.58
CA LEU A 77 -6.41 -7.25 16.84
C LEU A 77 -7.68 -7.77 17.52
N GLU A 78 -7.54 -8.32 18.72
CA GLU A 78 -8.64 -8.60 19.61
C GLU A 78 -8.68 -7.48 20.67
N SER A 79 -9.55 -6.49 20.48
CA SER A 79 -9.70 -5.34 21.33
C SER A 79 -11.15 -4.86 21.33
N GLU A 80 -11.63 -4.38 22.46
CA GLU A 80 -12.95 -3.74 22.62
C GLU A 80 -12.89 -2.22 22.37
N LEU A 81 -11.69 -1.67 22.14
CA LEU A 81 -11.48 -0.25 21.90
C LEU A 81 -11.98 0.17 20.51
N THR A 82 -12.12 1.47 20.34
CA THR A 82 -12.36 2.07 19.03
C THR A 82 -11.09 2.07 18.18
N ILE A 83 -11.24 2.27 16.86
CA ILE A 83 -10.10 2.38 15.92
C ILE A 83 -9.11 3.45 16.44
N TRP A 84 -9.61 4.63 16.81
CA TRP A 84 -8.78 5.74 17.29
C TRP A 84 -8.09 5.45 18.60
N ASP A 85 -8.84 4.98 19.60
CA ASP A 85 -8.30 4.70 20.93
C ASP A 85 -7.22 3.62 20.88
N GLU A 86 -7.39 2.61 20.04
CA GLU A 86 -6.37 1.56 19.85
C GLU A 86 -5.06 2.13 19.29
N MET A 87 -5.13 3.06 18.33
CA MET A 87 -3.94 3.74 17.81
C MET A 87 -3.29 4.63 18.87
N LEU A 88 -4.07 5.32 19.69
CA LEU A 88 -3.59 6.12 20.79
C LEU A 88 -2.82 5.31 21.85
N THR A 89 -3.10 4.00 22.00
CA THR A 89 -2.33 3.15 22.93
C THR A 89 -0.84 3.11 22.64
N VAL A 90 -0.43 3.39 21.41
CA VAL A 90 0.99 3.46 21.02
C VAL A 90 1.70 4.66 21.66
N PHE A 91 0.95 5.73 21.90
CA PHE A 91 1.46 7.03 22.35
C PHE A 91 1.11 7.35 23.81
N THR A 92 0.80 6.31 24.62
CA THR A 92 0.41 6.48 26.03
C THR A 92 1.42 7.34 26.79
N ASP A 93 2.73 7.09 26.62
CA ASP A 93 3.79 7.85 27.28
C ASP A 93 3.79 9.34 26.85
N LEU A 94 3.51 9.64 25.58
CA LEU A 94 3.42 11.00 25.08
C LEU A 94 2.18 11.71 25.61
N ILE A 95 1.05 11.01 25.67
CA ILE A 95 -0.20 11.54 26.23
C ILE A 95 -0.04 11.85 27.74
N GLU A 96 0.68 10.99 28.45
CA GLU A 96 1.00 11.26 29.88
C GLU A 96 1.94 12.46 30.02
N GLN A 97 2.96 12.58 29.16
CA GLN A 97 3.85 13.74 29.12
C GLN A 97 3.09 15.02 28.77
N GLU A 98 2.14 14.98 27.85
CA GLU A 98 1.30 16.14 27.51
C GLU A 98 0.44 16.57 28.71
N LYS A 99 -0.19 15.63 29.41
CA LYS A 99 -0.96 15.93 30.63
C LYS A 99 -0.09 16.56 31.69
N GLU A 100 1.14 16.09 31.88
CA GLU A 100 2.07 16.65 32.86
C GLU A 100 2.55 18.05 32.44
N LEU A 101 2.81 18.29 31.11
CA LEU A 101 3.09 19.64 30.60
C LEU A 101 1.94 20.61 30.91
N ARG A 102 0.69 20.21 30.65
CA ARG A 102 -0.50 21.02 30.96
C ARG A 102 -0.65 21.30 32.47
N ARG A 103 -0.30 20.30 33.30
CA ARG A 103 -0.29 20.48 34.74
C ARG A 103 0.76 21.50 35.19
N LEU A 104 2.00 21.41 34.67
CA LEU A 104 3.08 22.35 34.97
C LEU A 104 2.75 23.77 34.48
N GLU A 105 2.11 23.91 33.30
CA GLU A 105 1.59 25.20 32.78
C GLU A 105 0.56 25.82 33.78
N ALA A 106 -0.38 25.00 34.29
CA ALA A 106 -1.38 25.44 35.26
C ALA A 106 -0.72 25.81 36.62
N ASP A 107 0.27 25.04 37.04
CA ASP A 107 1.01 25.31 38.28
C ASP A 107 1.81 26.61 38.19
N MET A 108 2.46 26.92 37.03
CA MET A 108 3.15 28.20 36.80
C MET A 108 2.24 29.41 36.84
N ALA A 109 0.95 29.26 36.53
CA ALA A 109 -0.05 30.32 36.61
C ALA A 109 -0.62 30.56 38.01
N ARG A 110 -0.28 29.73 38.98
CA ARG A 110 -0.78 29.86 40.37
C ARG A 110 -0.02 30.94 41.13
N PRO A 111 -0.72 31.87 41.86
CA PRO A 111 -0.09 32.94 42.60
C PRO A 111 0.91 32.47 43.69
N ASP A 112 0.60 31.37 44.36
CA ASP A 112 1.44 30.79 45.43
C ASP A 112 2.78 30.23 44.91
N ILE A 113 2.86 29.82 43.64
CA ILE A 113 4.07 29.35 42.98
C ILE A 113 4.79 30.53 42.31
N PHE A 114 4.06 31.42 41.64
CA PHE A 114 4.62 32.57 40.94
C PHE A 114 5.32 33.58 41.89
N GLU A 115 4.79 33.79 43.11
CA GLU A 115 5.40 34.69 44.09
C GLU A 115 6.66 34.08 44.77
N ASN A 116 6.89 32.77 44.65
CA ASN A 116 8.09 32.11 45.18
C ASN A 116 9.08 31.78 44.05
N GLU A 117 10.05 32.66 43.86
CA GLU A 117 11.01 32.56 42.75
C GLU A 117 11.77 31.24 42.73
N THR A 118 12.12 30.63 43.86
CA THR A 118 12.84 29.35 43.92
C THR A 118 11.99 28.18 43.46
N VAL A 119 10.69 28.17 43.81
CA VAL A 119 9.72 27.16 43.41
C VAL A 119 9.37 27.34 41.94
N TYR A 120 9.14 28.57 41.51
CA TYR A 120 8.85 28.89 40.10
C TYR A 120 9.97 28.44 39.15
N GLN A 121 11.23 28.76 39.49
CA GLN A 121 12.40 28.34 38.69
C GLN A 121 12.52 26.81 38.62
N LYS A 122 12.16 26.08 39.67
CA LYS A 122 12.16 24.62 39.64
C LYS A 122 11.10 24.06 38.69
N VAL A 123 9.87 24.58 38.78
CA VAL A 123 8.77 24.18 37.90
C VAL A 123 9.08 24.53 36.42
N LEU A 124 9.66 25.70 36.17
CA LEU A 124 10.07 26.14 34.85
C LEU A 124 11.13 25.21 34.21
N ASN A 125 12.15 24.84 34.98
CA ASN A 125 13.20 23.92 34.50
C ASN A 125 12.64 22.51 34.19
N GLU A 126 11.67 22.05 35.00
CA GLU A 126 10.99 20.76 34.79
C GLU A 126 10.13 20.81 33.53
N TYR A 127 9.39 21.91 33.31
CA TYR A 127 8.61 22.17 32.11
C TYR A 127 9.48 22.20 30.86
N ASP A 128 10.57 22.97 30.87
CA ASP A 128 11.48 23.09 29.72
C ASP A 128 12.10 21.74 29.36
N THR A 129 12.54 20.97 30.36
CA THR A 129 13.11 19.63 30.14
C THR A 129 12.09 18.68 29.52
N LEU A 130 10.86 18.67 30.07
CA LEU A 130 9.79 17.82 29.58
C LEU A 130 9.31 18.25 28.19
N MET A 131 9.22 19.57 27.92
CA MET A 131 8.82 20.13 26.63
C MET A 131 9.81 19.75 25.52
N VAL A 132 11.12 19.84 25.80
CA VAL A 132 12.16 19.41 24.86
C VAL A 132 12.03 17.92 24.56
N ALA A 133 11.90 17.09 25.59
CA ALA A 133 11.72 15.64 25.44
C ALA A 133 10.44 15.29 24.68
N PHE A 134 9.34 15.97 24.95
CA PHE A 134 8.06 15.80 24.25
C PHE A 134 8.16 16.16 22.76
N LYS A 135 8.82 17.29 22.46
CA LYS A 135 9.06 17.73 21.07
C LYS A 135 9.96 16.79 20.31
N GLU A 136 11.08 16.35 20.92
CA GLU A 136 12.02 15.40 20.29
C GLU A 136 11.37 14.05 19.96
N LYS A 137 10.45 13.59 20.81
CA LYS A 137 9.67 12.36 20.59
C LYS A 137 8.50 12.53 19.61
N GLY A 138 8.30 13.72 19.04
CA GLY A 138 7.22 13.99 18.07
C GLY A 138 5.84 14.21 18.73
N GLY A 139 5.79 14.69 19.98
CA GLY A 139 4.56 14.86 20.72
C GLY A 139 3.50 15.75 20.07
N TYR A 140 3.88 16.68 19.19
CA TYR A 140 2.93 17.49 18.41
C TYR A 140 2.48 16.84 17.10
N GLN A 141 3.04 15.68 16.74
CA GLN A 141 2.81 15.05 15.43
C GLN A 141 2.07 13.72 15.50
N TYR A 142 1.93 13.10 16.70
CA TYR A 142 1.40 11.76 16.81
C TYR A 142 -0.04 11.60 16.26
N GLU A 143 -0.90 12.63 16.43
CA GLU A 143 -2.25 12.57 15.87
C GLU A 143 -2.22 12.61 14.32
N ALA A 144 -1.34 13.45 13.75
CA ALA A 144 -1.16 13.51 12.29
C ALA A 144 -0.57 12.20 11.75
N ASP A 145 0.39 11.60 12.46
CA ASP A 145 0.95 10.29 12.13
C ASP A 145 -0.14 9.21 12.14
N ILE A 146 -1.02 9.18 13.17
CA ILE A 146 -2.16 8.25 13.24
C ILE A 146 -3.07 8.44 12.02
N ARG A 147 -3.50 9.67 11.73
CA ARG A 147 -4.37 9.97 10.57
C ARG A 147 -3.72 9.56 9.25
N SER A 148 -2.43 9.84 9.08
CA SER A 148 -1.67 9.48 7.88
C SER A 148 -1.61 7.96 7.68
N VAL A 149 -1.32 7.19 8.74
CA VAL A 149 -1.28 5.74 8.68
C VAL A 149 -2.68 5.14 8.44
N LEU A 150 -3.71 5.64 9.12
CA LEU A 150 -5.09 5.19 8.92
C LEU A 150 -5.57 5.48 7.49
N HIS A 151 -5.25 6.66 6.95
CA HIS A 151 -5.56 7.01 5.56
C HIS A 151 -4.87 6.05 4.58
N GLY A 152 -3.57 5.82 4.74
CA GLY A 152 -2.80 4.93 3.88
C GLY A 152 -3.25 3.47 3.93
N LEU A 153 -3.87 3.04 5.03
CA LEU A 153 -4.45 1.71 5.21
C LEU A 153 -5.94 1.65 4.86
N GLN A 154 -6.48 2.68 4.18
CA GLN A 154 -7.88 2.78 3.74
C GLN A 154 -8.89 2.75 4.89
N PHE A 155 -8.61 3.46 5.98
CA PHE A 155 -9.57 3.73 7.06
C PHE A 155 -10.10 5.17 7.03
N ALA A 156 -9.82 5.96 5.98
CA ALA A 156 -10.25 7.36 5.88
C ALA A 156 -11.77 7.53 5.91
N ASP A 157 -12.51 6.61 5.29
CA ASP A 157 -13.98 6.64 5.19
C ASP A 157 -14.68 6.01 6.41
N PHE A 158 -13.90 5.46 7.36
CA PHE A 158 -14.45 4.87 8.57
C PHE A 158 -14.67 5.94 9.65
N ASP A 159 -15.77 5.79 10.39
CA ASP A 159 -15.90 6.49 11.65
C ASP A 159 -14.88 5.91 12.65
N TYR A 160 -13.93 6.73 13.08
CA TYR A 160 -12.87 6.30 14.00
C TYR A 160 -13.37 5.89 15.39
N SER A 161 -14.63 6.20 15.73
CA SER A 161 -15.33 5.70 16.92
C SER A 161 -15.84 4.25 16.77
N THR A 162 -15.68 3.64 15.60
CA THR A 162 -16.10 2.25 15.34
C THR A 162 -15.32 1.27 16.21
N PRO A 163 -16.00 0.36 16.96
CA PRO A 163 -15.34 -0.68 17.74
C PRO A 163 -14.61 -1.69 16.85
N ILE A 164 -13.41 -2.09 17.26
CA ILE A 164 -12.58 -3.06 16.50
C ILE A 164 -13.26 -4.42 16.39
N SER A 165 -14.06 -4.82 17.38
CA SER A 165 -14.80 -6.08 17.35
C SER A 165 -15.69 -6.24 16.12
N THR A 166 -16.22 -5.13 15.55
CA THR A 166 -17.10 -5.12 14.38
C THR A 166 -16.37 -5.21 13.04
N LEU A 167 -15.05 -5.04 13.03
CA LEU A 167 -14.23 -5.08 11.83
C LEU A 167 -14.07 -6.51 11.30
N SER A 168 -13.97 -6.64 9.97
CA SER A 168 -13.61 -7.90 9.32
C SER A 168 -12.18 -8.34 9.67
N GLY A 169 -11.85 -9.63 9.49
CA GLY A 169 -10.52 -10.16 9.76
C GLY A 169 -9.40 -9.39 9.03
N GLY A 170 -9.59 -9.13 7.74
CA GLY A 170 -8.63 -8.36 6.93
C GLY A 170 -8.47 -6.91 7.42
N GLN A 171 -9.56 -6.25 7.87
CA GLN A 171 -9.50 -4.92 8.46
C GLN A 171 -8.73 -4.93 9.79
N LYS A 172 -8.98 -5.93 10.64
CA LYS A 172 -8.23 -6.12 11.90
C LYS A 172 -6.74 -6.31 11.66
N THR A 173 -6.37 -7.09 10.63
CA THR A 173 -4.96 -7.29 10.24
C THR A 173 -4.32 -5.99 9.73
N ARG A 174 -5.02 -5.21 8.89
CA ARG A 174 -4.54 -3.88 8.45
C ARG A 174 -4.35 -2.92 9.62
N LEU A 175 -5.27 -2.90 10.56
CA LEU A 175 -5.17 -2.06 11.75
C LEU A 175 -4.00 -2.48 12.65
N ALA A 176 -3.75 -3.79 12.81
CA ALA A 176 -2.58 -4.32 13.51
C ALA A 176 -1.27 -3.88 12.87
N LEU A 177 -1.20 -3.92 11.52
CA LEU A 177 -0.06 -3.39 10.77
C LEU A 177 0.12 -1.90 11.08
N GLY A 178 -0.93 -1.08 11.00
CA GLY A 178 -0.88 0.35 11.31
C GLY A 178 -0.34 0.63 12.71
N LYS A 179 -0.84 -0.08 13.72
CA LYS A 179 -0.34 0.02 15.08
C LYS A 179 1.15 -0.29 15.20
N LEU A 180 1.62 -1.31 14.48
CA LEU A 180 3.02 -1.69 14.45
C LEU A 180 3.90 -0.63 13.76
N LEU A 181 3.42 -0.07 12.64
CA LEU A 181 4.13 1.00 11.91
C LEU A 181 4.26 2.28 12.74
N LEU A 182 3.22 2.64 13.50
CA LEU A 182 3.25 3.80 14.40
C LEU A 182 4.25 3.64 15.56
N ARG A 183 4.53 2.42 16.02
CA ARG A 183 5.56 2.15 17.04
C ARG A 183 6.98 2.46 16.59
N LYS A 184 7.23 2.48 15.29
CA LYS A 184 8.54 2.78 14.67
C LYS A 184 9.72 2.01 15.30
N PRO A 185 9.67 0.65 15.44
CA PRO A 185 10.76 -0.11 16.05
C PRO A 185 12.05 -0.02 15.23
N ASP A 186 13.23 -0.27 15.85
CA ASP A 186 14.52 -0.27 15.16
C ASP A 186 14.62 -1.39 14.11
N ILE A 187 13.99 -2.54 14.39
CA ILE A 187 13.85 -3.67 13.46
C ILE A 187 12.36 -3.99 13.31
N LEU A 188 11.83 -3.77 12.13
CA LEU A 188 10.47 -4.11 11.75
C LEU A 188 10.46 -5.45 11.02
N ILE A 189 9.76 -6.45 11.56
CA ILE A 189 9.63 -7.79 10.98
C ILE A 189 8.20 -7.96 10.48
N LEU A 190 8.06 -8.26 9.19
CA LEU A 190 6.77 -8.44 8.53
C LEU A 190 6.70 -9.84 7.88
N ASP A 191 5.78 -10.68 8.36
CA ASP A 191 5.54 -12.03 7.81
C ASP A 191 4.27 -12.00 6.96
N GLU A 192 4.43 -12.04 5.63
CA GLU A 192 3.37 -11.94 4.62
C GLU A 192 2.46 -10.70 4.77
N PRO A 193 3.03 -9.48 4.85
CA PRO A 193 2.24 -8.26 5.05
C PRO A 193 1.34 -7.91 3.87
N THR A 194 1.60 -8.48 2.71
CA THR A 194 0.88 -8.23 1.45
C THR A 194 -0.46 -8.96 1.37
N ASN A 195 -0.67 -9.96 2.23
CA ASN A 195 -1.93 -10.68 2.29
C ASN A 195 -3.07 -9.75 2.75
N HIS A 196 -4.21 -9.80 2.08
CA HIS A 196 -5.40 -8.99 2.35
C HIS A 196 -5.27 -7.47 2.09
N LEU A 197 -4.15 -7.03 1.50
CA LEU A 197 -3.99 -5.65 1.05
C LEU A 197 -4.38 -5.55 -0.42
N ASP A 198 -5.11 -4.50 -0.76
CA ASP A 198 -5.32 -4.14 -2.15
C ASP A 198 -4.11 -3.37 -2.72
N ILE A 199 -4.14 -3.15 -4.00
CA ILE A 199 -3.02 -2.58 -4.74
C ILE A 199 -2.67 -1.16 -4.27
N GLU A 200 -3.67 -0.35 -3.88
CA GLU A 200 -3.45 1.02 -3.39
C GLU A 200 -2.77 1.02 -2.02
N THR A 201 -3.27 0.20 -1.10
CA THR A 201 -2.65 0.01 0.23
C THR A 201 -1.23 -0.54 0.10
N LEU A 202 -0.99 -1.48 -0.83
CA LEU A 202 0.35 -2.00 -1.12
C LEU A 202 1.29 -0.90 -1.61
N SER A 203 0.85 -0.05 -2.53
CA SER A 203 1.65 1.06 -3.05
C SER A 203 2.02 2.07 -1.96
N TRP A 204 1.09 2.37 -1.07
CA TRP A 204 1.36 3.20 0.10
C TRP A 204 2.36 2.54 1.05
N LEU A 205 2.21 1.24 1.34
CA LEU A 205 3.11 0.51 2.23
C LEU A 205 4.53 0.46 1.66
N GLU A 206 4.70 0.29 0.35
CA GLU A 206 5.99 0.35 -0.34
C GLU A 206 6.69 1.69 -0.08
N GLN A 207 6.00 2.81 -0.30
CA GLN A 207 6.54 4.14 -0.07
C GLN A 207 6.90 4.37 1.40
N TYR A 208 6.04 3.93 2.31
CA TYR A 208 6.28 4.03 3.75
C TYR A 208 7.54 3.26 4.16
N LEU A 209 7.69 2.00 3.69
CA LEU A 209 8.83 1.15 4.02
C LEU A 209 10.13 1.62 3.37
N GLN A 210 10.09 2.23 2.18
CA GLN A 210 11.28 2.87 1.58
C GLN A 210 11.79 4.02 2.44
N GLY A 211 10.90 4.84 3.00
CA GLY A 211 11.23 5.96 3.89
C GLY A 211 11.51 5.57 5.35
N TYR A 212 11.34 4.30 5.72
CA TYR A 212 11.45 3.85 7.11
C TYR A 212 12.88 4.01 7.64
N GLN A 213 13.07 4.56 8.85
CA GLN A 213 14.39 4.89 9.39
C GLN A 213 15.12 3.69 9.99
N GLY A 214 14.41 2.69 10.50
CA GLY A 214 14.96 1.42 11.01
C GLY A 214 15.26 0.42 9.90
N ALA A 215 15.64 -0.79 10.29
CA ALA A 215 15.76 -1.93 9.40
C ALA A 215 14.41 -2.63 9.20
N VAL A 216 14.19 -3.21 8.02
CA VAL A 216 12.99 -3.99 7.72
C VAL A 216 13.39 -5.39 7.28
N LEU A 217 12.78 -6.41 7.88
CA LEU A 217 12.94 -7.82 7.53
C LEU A 217 11.58 -8.36 7.08
N ILE A 218 11.49 -8.81 5.83
CA ILE A 218 10.22 -9.13 5.17
C ILE A 218 10.26 -10.58 4.68
N VAL A 219 9.17 -11.30 4.93
CA VAL A 219 8.79 -12.50 4.18
C VAL A 219 7.58 -12.14 3.35
N SER A 220 7.64 -12.30 2.03
CA SER A 220 6.51 -12.12 1.14
C SER A 220 6.63 -13.00 -0.10
N HIS A 221 5.47 -13.36 -0.65
CA HIS A 221 5.33 -14.02 -1.94
C HIS A 221 4.94 -13.05 -3.07
N ASP A 222 4.93 -11.75 -2.80
CA ASP A 222 4.74 -10.69 -3.80
C ASP A 222 6.10 -10.22 -4.32
N ARG A 223 6.43 -10.63 -5.55
CA ARG A 223 7.71 -10.31 -6.21
C ARG A 223 7.85 -8.82 -6.50
N TYR A 224 6.76 -8.18 -6.92
CA TYR A 224 6.76 -6.75 -7.24
C TYR A 224 7.04 -5.90 -6.00
N PHE A 225 6.39 -6.25 -4.89
CA PHE A 225 6.62 -5.63 -3.59
C PHE A 225 8.07 -5.80 -3.13
N LEU A 226 8.61 -7.04 -3.20
CA LEU A 226 10.00 -7.31 -2.83
C LEU A 226 10.98 -6.52 -3.72
N ASP A 227 10.72 -6.45 -5.02
CA ASP A 227 11.60 -5.76 -5.96
C ASP A 227 11.69 -4.25 -5.71
N LYS A 228 10.58 -3.64 -5.25
CA LYS A 228 10.49 -2.22 -4.92
C LYS A 228 11.09 -1.85 -3.57
N VAL A 229 10.97 -2.73 -2.58
CA VAL A 229 11.30 -2.40 -1.19
C VAL A 229 12.68 -2.88 -0.78
N VAL A 230 13.12 -4.08 -1.23
CA VAL A 230 14.32 -4.72 -0.67
C VAL A 230 15.60 -4.35 -1.40
N ASN A 231 16.70 -4.32 -0.65
CA ASN A 231 18.06 -4.13 -1.16
C ASN A 231 18.99 -5.31 -0.82
N LEU A 232 18.47 -6.29 -0.10
CA LEU A 232 19.23 -7.44 0.36
C LEU A 232 18.32 -8.66 0.47
N VAL A 233 18.74 -9.81 -0.08
CA VAL A 233 17.95 -11.05 -0.06
C VAL A 233 18.74 -12.14 0.65
N TYR A 234 18.11 -12.81 1.61
CA TYR A 234 18.60 -14.03 2.23
C TYR A 234 17.73 -15.20 1.79
N GLU A 235 18.31 -16.16 1.11
CA GLU A 235 17.64 -17.40 0.72
C GLU A 235 17.85 -18.49 1.75
N ILE A 236 16.76 -19.08 2.25
CA ILE A 236 16.79 -20.31 3.05
C ILE A 236 16.52 -21.49 2.12
N SER A 237 17.51 -22.34 1.93
CA SER A 237 17.42 -23.55 1.13
C SER A 237 18.16 -24.69 1.81
N ARG A 238 17.54 -25.87 1.92
CA ARG A 238 18.14 -27.08 2.55
C ARG A 238 18.75 -26.80 3.92
N ASN A 239 18.01 -26.12 4.77
CA ASN A 239 18.39 -25.77 6.13
C ASN A 239 19.63 -24.85 6.22
N ASN A 240 20.10 -24.28 5.11
CA ASN A 240 21.21 -23.31 5.02
C ASN A 240 20.70 -21.95 4.53
N MET A 241 21.50 -20.91 4.77
CA MET A 241 21.18 -19.54 4.37
C MET A 241 22.27 -18.98 3.47
N LYS A 242 21.86 -18.34 2.36
CA LYS A 242 22.75 -17.65 1.44
C LYS A 242 22.30 -16.19 1.27
N LYS A 243 23.27 -15.27 1.26
CA LYS A 243 23.05 -13.83 1.11
C LYS A 243 23.29 -13.40 -0.33
N TYR A 244 22.37 -12.57 -0.86
CA TYR A 244 22.49 -11.92 -2.16
C TYR A 244 22.28 -10.42 -1.99
N HIS A 245 23.06 -9.61 -2.70
CA HIS A 245 22.94 -8.16 -2.72
C HIS A 245 22.07 -7.71 -3.89
N GLY A 246 21.24 -6.73 -3.67
CA GLY A 246 20.30 -6.18 -4.64
C GLY A 246 18.84 -6.50 -4.32
N ASN A 247 17.96 -6.17 -5.26
CA ASN A 247 16.54 -6.44 -5.20
C ASN A 247 16.21 -7.91 -5.54
N TYR A 248 14.93 -8.26 -5.60
CA TYR A 248 14.50 -9.62 -5.87
C TYR A 248 14.89 -10.10 -7.29
N SER A 249 14.83 -9.24 -8.29
CA SER A 249 15.26 -9.54 -9.67
C SER A 249 16.75 -9.85 -9.73
N SER A 250 17.60 -9.03 -9.09
CA SER A 250 19.05 -9.29 -8.98
C SER A 250 19.36 -10.61 -8.25
N TYR A 251 18.57 -10.98 -7.23
CA TYR A 251 18.68 -12.28 -6.58
C TYR A 251 18.43 -13.43 -7.56
N LEU A 252 17.37 -13.34 -8.39
CA LEU A 252 17.06 -14.40 -9.37
C LEU A 252 18.20 -14.59 -10.38
N GLU A 253 18.76 -13.49 -10.89
CA GLU A 253 19.92 -13.51 -11.80
C GLU A 253 21.13 -14.14 -11.12
N GLY A 254 21.49 -13.70 -9.92
CA GLY A 254 22.61 -14.25 -9.16
C GLY A 254 22.41 -15.73 -8.82
N LYS A 255 21.19 -16.18 -8.54
CA LYS A 255 20.86 -17.59 -8.31
C LYS A 255 21.05 -18.42 -9.59
N ALA A 256 20.63 -17.89 -10.74
CA ALA A 256 20.81 -18.55 -12.03
C ALA A 256 22.30 -18.71 -12.39
N GLU A 257 23.11 -17.66 -12.20
CA GLU A 257 24.56 -17.69 -12.40
C GLU A 257 25.25 -18.72 -11.49
N ASP A 258 24.87 -18.75 -10.20
CA ASP A 258 25.37 -19.73 -9.25
C ASP A 258 25.06 -21.17 -9.68
N TYR A 259 23.81 -21.41 -10.12
CA TYR A 259 23.41 -22.72 -10.63
C TYR A 259 24.21 -23.15 -11.85
N GLU A 260 24.38 -22.27 -12.82
CA GLU A 260 25.21 -22.57 -14.01
C GLU A 260 26.66 -22.87 -13.65
N ARG A 261 27.22 -22.09 -12.74
CA ARG A 261 28.60 -22.31 -12.26
C ARG A 261 28.74 -23.66 -11.57
N ASP A 262 27.82 -23.96 -10.66
CA ASP A 262 27.86 -25.21 -9.87
C ASP A 262 27.58 -26.43 -10.78
N MET A 263 26.73 -26.30 -11.78
CA MET A 263 26.50 -27.35 -12.78
C MET A 263 27.74 -27.62 -13.63
N LYS A 264 28.43 -26.58 -14.09
CA LYS A 264 29.69 -26.72 -14.83
C LYS A 264 30.75 -27.40 -13.98
N LEU A 265 30.83 -27.08 -12.69
CA LEU A 265 31.77 -27.75 -11.75
C LEU A 265 31.41 -29.24 -11.55
N PHE A 266 30.12 -29.53 -11.38
CA PHE A 266 29.62 -30.90 -11.26
C PHE A 266 29.89 -31.72 -12.52
N GLU A 267 29.58 -31.22 -13.71
CA GLU A 267 29.82 -31.89 -14.99
C GLU A 267 31.30 -32.15 -15.20
N LYS A 268 32.16 -31.17 -14.88
CA LYS A 268 33.62 -31.34 -14.95
C LYS A 268 34.11 -32.47 -14.02
N GLN A 269 33.64 -32.47 -12.77
CA GLN A 269 33.99 -33.49 -11.81
C GLN A 269 33.48 -34.88 -12.23
N GLN A 270 32.24 -34.98 -12.71
CA GLN A 270 31.70 -36.25 -13.22
C GLN A 270 32.53 -36.78 -14.40
N GLY A 271 32.93 -35.93 -15.33
CA GLY A 271 33.80 -36.30 -16.44
C GLY A 271 35.22 -36.77 -15.95
N GLU A 272 35.75 -36.19 -14.89
CA GLU A 272 36.99 -36.66 -14.25
C GLU A 272 36.79 -38.01 -13.56
N ILE A 273 35.71 -38.20 -12.82
CA ILE A 273 35.34 -39.46 -12.14
C ILE A 273 35.18 -40.58 -13.19
N GLU A 274 34.48 -40.32 -14.29
CA GLU A 274 34.28 -41.29 -15.37
C GLU A 274 35.61 -41.71 -16.01
N LYS A 275 36.50 -40.76 -16.33
CA LYS A 275 37.85 -41.03 -16.86
C LYS A 275 38.68 -41.85 -15.89
N LEU A 276 38.62 -41.55 -14.59
CA LEU A 276 39.34 -42.31 -13.56
C LEU A 276 38.76 -43.72 -13.40
N ARG A 277 37.44 -43.90 -13.42
CA ARG A 277 36.76 -45.19 -13.38
C ARG A 277 37.15 -46.06 -14.58
N ASP A 278 37.09 -45.51 -15.79
CA ASP A 278 37.48 -46.18 -17.01
C ASP A 278 38.95 -46.62 -16.98
N PHE A 279 39.83 -45.72 -16.52
CA PHE A 279 41.26 -46.06 -16.39
C PHE A 279 41.47 -47.21 -15.40
N VAL A 280 40.82 -47.19 -14.23
CA VAL A 280 40.89 -48.26 -13.22
C VAL A 280 40.35 -49.55 -13.80
N GLN A 281 39.21 -49.56 -14.46
CA GLN A 281 38.58 -50.76 -15.02
C GLN A 281 39.45 -51.43 -16.10
N ARG A 282 40.04 -50.62 -17.00
CA ARG A 282 40.90 -51.16 -18.09
C ARG A 282 42.25 -51.62 -17.64
N ASN A 283 42.79 -51.17 -16.51
CA ASN A 283 44.16 -51.41 -16.07
C ASN A 283 44.28 -52.22 -14.80
N ILE A 284 43.21 -52.60 -14.11
CA ILE A 284 43.26 -53.32 -12.84
C ILE A 284 43.73 -54.75 -13.01
N THR A 285 43.53 -55.38 -14.17
CA THR A 285 43.83 -56.74 -14.49
C THR A 285 45.24 -56.93 -15.10
N ARG A 286 45.94 -55.85 -15.50
CA ARG A 286 47.24 -55.89 -16.15
C ARG A 286 48.38 -55.72 -15.10
N ALA A 287 49.25 -56.70 -14.92
CA ALA A 287 50.31 -56.71 -13.92
C ALA A 287 51.21 -55.45 -13.92
N SER A 288 51.52 -54.88 -15.11
CA SER A 288 52.37 -53.69 -15.26
C SER A 288 51.70 -52.36 -14.85
N THR A 289 50.37 -52.28 -14.82
CA THR A 289 49.63 -51.07 -14.55
C THR A 289 48.82 -51.12 -13.26
N THR A 290 48.75 -52.28 -12.57
CA THR A 290 47.96 -52.52 -11.35
C THR A 290 48.24 -51.49 -10.25
N LYS A 291 49.50 -51.13 -9.98
CA LYS A 291 49.85 -50.12 -8.95
C LYS A 291 49.32 -48.76 -9.28
N ARG A 292 49.35 -48.35 -10.57
CA ARG A 292 48.76 -47.07 -11.01
C ARG A 292 47.25 -47.11 -10.91
N ALA A 293 46.57 -48.18 -11.28
CA ALA A 293 45.15 -48.39 -11.15
C ALA A 293 44.68 -48.31 -9.68
N GLN A 294 45.41 -48.94 -8.77
CA GLN A 294 45.17 -48.88 -7.31
C GLN A 294 45.37 -47.47 -6.76
N SER A 295 46.38 -46.72 -7.21
CA SER A 295 46.54 -45.29 -6.83
C SER A 295 45.35 -44.43 -7.28
N ARG A 296 44.89 -44.62 -8.51
CA ARG A 296 43.70 -43.88 -9.05
C ARG A 296 42.40 -44.29 -8.36
N ARG A 297 42.26 -45.56 -7.99
CA ARG A 297 41.14 -46.03 -7.17
C ARG A 297 41.10 -45.35 -5.80
N LYS A 298 42.28 -45.29 -5.10
CA LYS A 298 42.38 -44.56 -3.82
C LYS A 298 42.09 -43.06 -3.98
N GLN A 299 42.43 -42.47 -5.13
CA GLN A 299 42.07 -41.08 -5.45
C GLN A 299 40.55 -40.92 -5.56
N LEU A 300 39.85 -41.82 -6.26
CA LEU A 300 38.41 -41.86 -6.35
C LEU A 300 37.71 -42.01 -4.99
N GLU A 301 38.26 -42.93 -4.13
CA GLU A 301 37.72 -43.19 -2.79
C GLU A 301 37.89 -41.99 -1.82
N ARG A 302 38.87 -41.11 -2.09
CA ARG A 302 39.14 -39.90 -1.29
C ARG A 302 38.54 -38.62 -1.87
N MET A 303 37.95 -38.70 -3.06
CA MET A 303 37.38 -37.53 -3.73
C MET A 303 36.03 -37.23 -3.13
N ASP A 304 35.87 -36.01 -2.60
CA ASP A 304 34.56 -35.50 -2.21
C ASP A 304 33.71 -35.30 -3.47
N VAL A 305 32.70 -36.15 -3.63
CA VAL A 305 31.82 -36.13 -4.78
C VAL A 305 30.81 -35.00 -4.57
N LEU A 306 30.80 -34.05 -5.50
CA LEU A 306 29.80 -32.99 -5.52
C LEU A 306 28.43 -33.60 -5.81
N ASP A 307 27.46 -33.22 -5.05
CA ASP A 307 26.07 -33.51 -5.37
C ASP A 307 25.64 -32.72 -6.63
N LYS A 308 24.80 -33.33 -7.45
CA LYS A 308 24.25 -32.66 -8.60
C LYS A 308 23.51 -31.41 -8.13
N PRO A 309 23.88 -30.22 -8.62
CA PRO A 309 23.07 -29.03 -8.37
C PRO A 309 21.65 -29.34 -8.80
N GLN A 310 20.74 -29.29 -7.87
CA GLN A 310 19.33 -29.42 -8.22
C GLN A 310 18.92 -28.04 -8.74
N GLY A 311 18.66 -27.98 -10.05
CA GLY A 311 17.86 -26.90 -10.61
C GLY A 311 16.49 -26.93 -9.93
N ASP A 312 15.73 -25.90 -10.11
CA ASP A 312 14.32 -25.91 -9.72
C ASP A 312 13.73 -27.20 -10.30
N GLU A 313 13.57 -28.21 -9.41
CA GLU A 313 13.17 -29.55 -9.81
C GLU A 313 11.86 -29.44 -10.55
N LYS A 314 11.93 -29.80 -11.84
CA LYS A 314 10.78 -29.98 -12.72
C LYS A 314 9.76 -28.84 -12.56
N SER A 315 9.97 -27.75 -13.28
CA SER A 315 8.83 -26.95 -13.70
C SER A 315 7.87 -27.95 -14.36
N ALA A 316 6.80 -28.28 -13.65
CA ALA A 316 5.80 -29.16 -14.19
C ALA A 316 5.24 -28.47 -15.43
N ASN A 317 5.62 -28.94 -16.62
CA ASN A 317 5.03 -28.51 -17.86
C ASN A 317 3.62 -29.08 -17.90
N PHE A 318 2.64 -28.31 -17.44
CA PHE A 318 1.26 -28.64 -17.69
C PHE A 318 0.61 -27.54 -18.53
N SER A 319 -0.31 -27.94 -19.40
CA SER A 319 -1.13 -27.02 -20.17
C SER A 319 -2.59 -27.32 -19.89
N PHE A 320 -3.38 -26.29 -19.69
CA PHE A 320 -4.83 -26.41 -19.68
C PHE A 320 -5.30 -26.81 -21.07
N GLN A 321 -6.15 -27.84 -21.14
CA GLN A 321 -6.75 -28.28 -22.38
C GLN A 321 -8.23 -27.91 -22.38
N ILE A 322 -8.75 -27.45 -23.51
CA ILE A 322 -10.18 -27.22 -23.72
C ILE A 322 -10.80 -28.40 -24.46
N GLU A 323 -12.03 -28.77 -24.11
CA GLU A 323 -12.76 -29.82 -24.80
C GLU A 323 -13.35 -29.31 -26.11
N ARG A 324 -13.91 -28.09 -26.08
CA ARG A 324 -14.55 -27.45 -27.23
C ARG A 324 -14.20 -25.97 -27.28
N GLN A 325 -14.04 -25.41 -28.46
CA GLN A 325 -13.82 -23.97 -28.63
C GLN A 325 -15.13 -23.19 -28.46
N SER A 326 -15.07 -22.03 -27.76
CA SER A 326 -16.17 -21.08 -27.67
C SER A 326 -16.40 -20.33 -28.99
N GLY A 327 -17.57 -19.69 -29.13
CA GLY A 327 -17.78 -18.65 -30.13
C GLY A 327 -16.85 -17.44 -29.94
N ASN A 328 -16.90 -16.48 -30.87
CA ASN A 328 -16.05 -15.28 -30.81
C ASN A 328 -16.43 -14.36 -29.64
N GLU A 329 -17.71 -14.24 -29.32
CA GLU A 329 -18.21 -13.55 -28.12
C GLU A 329 -18.35 -14.58 -27.01
N VAL A 330 -17.72 -14.29 -25.84
CA VAL A 330 -17.70 -15.21 -24.70
C VAL A 330 -18.65 -14.73 -23.61
N LEU A 331 -18.61 -13.45 -23.27
CA LEU A 331 -19.47 -12.86 -22.25
C LEU A 331 -19.82 -11.42 -22.65
N HIS A 332 -21.08 -11.05 -22.45
CA HIS A 332 -21.59 -9.69 -22.59
C HIS A 332 -22.31 -9.28 -21.32
N LEU A 333 -21.88 -8.17 -20.72
CA LEU A 333 -22.50 -7.53 -19.55
C LEU A 333 -23.15 -6.22 -20.03
N GLN A 334 -24.41 -5.99 -19.64
CA GLN A 334 -25.16 -4.80 -20.02
C GLN A 334 -25.88 -4.19 -18.81
N ASP A 335 -25.47 -2.97 -18.45
CA ASP A 335 -26.03 -2.19 -17.34
C ASP A 335 -26.21 -3.00 -16.04
N LEU A 336 -25.25 -3.92 -15.80
CA LEU A 336 -25.33 -4.87 -14.72
C LEU A 336 -25.12 -4.17 -13.37
N ALA A 337 -26.03 -4.41 -12.42
CA ALA A 337 -25.87 -4.03 -11.03
C ALA A 337 -25.78 -5.28 -10.14
N ILE A 338 -24.80 -5.25 -9.24
CA ILE A 338 -24.48 -6.37 -8.36
C ILE A 338 -24.54 -5.93 -6.89
N GLY A 339 -24.87 -6.87 -6.02
CA GLY A 339 -24.95 -6.62 -4.58
C GLY A 339 -25.62 -7.77 -3.84
N TYR A 340 -26.02 -7.49 -2.62
CA TYR A 340 -26.76 -8.40 -1.76
C TYR A 340 -28.17 -7.86 -1.53
N GLU A 341 -29.08 -8.63 -0.92
CA GLU A 341 -30.44 -8.18 -0.64
C GLU A 341 -30.44 -6.83 0.13
N GLY A 342 -30.90 -5.77 -0.56
CA GLY A 342 -31.05 -4.42 0.00
C GLY A 342 -29.84 -3.49 -0.14
N GLU A 343 -28.69 -3.96 -0.65
CA GLU A 343 -27.50 -3.13 -0.82
C GLU A 343 -26.84 -3.34 -2.20
N THR A 344 -26.77 -2.25 -2.98
CA THR A 344 -26.06 -2.26 -4.27
C THR A 344 -24.58 -1.96 -4.02
N VAL A 345 -23.71 -2.89 -4.40
CA VAL A 345 -22.25 -2.77 -4.24
C VAL A 345 -21.62 -2.03 -5.43
N SER A 346 -22.04 -2.38 -6.65
CA SER A 346 -21.62 -1.69 -7.89
C SER A 346 -22.75 -1.74 -8.92
N LYS A 347 -22.83 -0.73 -9.78
CA LYS A 347 -23.88 -0.54 -10.80
C LYS A 347 -23.28 -0.13 -12.14
N ASN A 348 -24.10 -0.12 -13.22
CA ASN A 348 -23.71 0.32 -14.56
C ASN A 348 -22.47 -0.41 -15.10
N ILE A 349 -22.33 -1.71 -14.81
CA ILE A 349 -21.22 -2.50 -15.31
C ILE A 349 -21.52 -2.93 -16.74
N ASN A 350 -20.68 -2.49 -17.67
CA ASN A 350 -20.78 -2.77 -19.10
C ASN A 350 -19.45 -3.32 -19.60
N SER A 351 -19.45 -4.52 -20.17
CA SER A 351 -18.23 -5.12 -20.73
C SER A 351 -18.56 -6.16 -21.78
N ARG A 352 -17.66 -6.28 -22.74
CA ARG A 352 -17.72 -7.31 -23.77
C ARG A 352 -16.41 -8.06 -23.82
N MET A 353 -16.47 -9.38 -23.67
CA MET A 353 -15.31 -10.26 -23.65
C MET A 353 -15.30 -11.13 -24.88
N THR A 354 -14.15 -11.20 -25.56
CA THR A 354 -13.96 -11.98 -26.78
C THR A 354 -13.05 -13.18 -26.52
N LYS A 355 -13.11 -14.15 -27.43
CA LYS A 355 -12.33 -15.38 -27.33
C LYS A 355 -10.83 -15.09 -27.32
N GLY A 356 -10.11 -15.70 -26.38
CA GLY A 356 -8.66 -15.58 -26.24
C GLY A 356 -8.19 -14.34 -25.49
N GLU A 357 -9.10 -13.51 -24.98
CA GLU A 357 -8.74 -12.42 -24.07
C GLU A 357 -8.43 -12.94 -22.67
N SER A 358 -7.43 -12.33 -22.04
CA SER A 358 -7.11 -12.53 -20.63
C SER A 358 -7.36 -11.22 -19.90
N ILE A 359 -8.41 -11.19 -19.08
CA ILE A 359 -8.96 -9.97 -18.50
C ILE A 359 -8.74 -9.98 -17.00
N ALA A 360 -8.00 -8.97 -16.51
CA ALA A 360 -7.84 -8.74 -15.09
C ALA A 360 -8.91 -7.78 -14.57
N LEU A 361 -9.62 -8.17 -13.51
CA LEU A 361 -10.56 -7.31 -12.80
C LEU A 361 -9.87 -6.71 -11.58
N VAL A 362 -9.66 -5.40 -11.57
CA VAL A 362 -8.99 -4.66 -10.50
C VAL A 362 -9.95 -3.66 -9.83
N GLY A 363 -9.55 -3.14 -8.69
CA GLY A 363 -10.30 -2.13 -7.92
C GLY A 363 -10.13 -2.31 -6.41
N PRO A 364 -10.60 -1.35 -5.60
CA PRO A 364 -10.49 -1.38 -4.14
C PRO A 364 -11.14 -2.61 -3.51
N ASN A 365 -10.72 -2.94 -2.28
CA ASN A 365 -11.39 -4.00 -1.53
C ASN A 365 -12.83 -3.60 -1.18
N GLY A 366 -13.76 -4.55 -1.33
CA GLY A 366 -15.19 -4.30 -1.06
C GLY A 366 -15.98 -3.69 -2.22
N VAL A 367 -15.35 -3.35 -3.36
CA VAL A 367 -16.05 -2.79 -4.54
C VAL A 367 -16.92 -3.81 -5.28
N GLY A 368 -16.83 -5.11 -4.93
CA GLY A 368 -17.69 -6.14 -5.50
C GLY A 368 -17.04 -7.03 -6.55
N LYS A 369 -15.69 -7.11 -6.63
CA LYS A 369 -14.99 -7.97 -7.60
C LYS A 369 -15.45 -9.43 -7.54
N SER A 370 -15.36 -10.08 -6.38
CA SER A 370 -15.81 -11.46 -6.18
C SER A 370 -17.34 -11.59 -6.30
N THR A 371 -18.10 -10.54 -5.93
CA THR A 371 -19.56 -10.51 -6.12
C THR A 371 -19.91 -10.54 -7.60
N LEU A 372 -19.19 -9.79 -8.44
CA LEU A 372 -19.36 -9.83 -9.90
C LEU A 372 -19.07 -11.23 -10.45
N LEU A 373 -17.95 -11.85 -10.07
CA LEU A 373 -17.64 -13.21 -10.50
C LEU A 373 -18.74 -14.21 -10.06
N LYS A 374 -19.21 -14.13 -8.81
CA LYS A 374 -20.29 -14.98 -8.28
C LYS A 374 -21.63 -14.73 -9.00
N THR A 375 -21.90 -13.50 -9.44
CA THR A 375 -23.09 -13.17 -10.24
C THR A 375 -22.99 -13.75 -11.64
N ILE A 376 -21.85 -13.63 -12.32
CA ILE A 376 -21.63 -14.18 -13.66
C ILE A 376 -21.84 -15.71 -13.67
N ILE A 377 -21.35 -16.43 -12.67
CA ILE A 377 -21.56 -17.88 -12.56
C ILE A 377 -22.93 -18.27 -11.97
N SER A 378 -23.84 -17.31 -11.81
CA SER A 378 -25.19 -17.48 -11.29
C SER A 378 -25.28 -18.04 -9.85
N LYS A 379 -24.22 -17.89 -9.03
CA LYS A 379 -24.27 -18.16 -7.59
C LYS A 379 -24.99 -17.05 -6.82
N LEU A 380 -24.99 -15.82 -7.35
CA LEU A 380 -25.72 -14.67 -6.84
C LEU A 380 -26.62 -14.12 -7.94
N PRO A 381 -27.83 -13.65 -7.62
CA PRO A 381 -28.68 -12.98 -8.60
C PRO A 381 -28.15 -11.60 -8.94
N ALA A 382 -28.30 -11.16 -10.19
CA ALA A 382 -28.12 -9.76 -10.55
C ALA A 382 -29.25 -8.92 -9.96
N LEU A 383 -28.94 -7.70 -9.46
CA LEU A 383 -29.95 -6.77 -8.94
C LEU A 383 -30.68 -6.06 -10.09
N SER A 384 -29.98 -5.70 -11.15
CA SER A 384 -30.55 -5.16 -12.41
C SER A 384 -29.58 -5.38 -13.55
N GLY A 385 -30.02 -5.12 -14.79
CA GLY A 385 -29.25 -5.38 -16.00
C GLY A 385 -29.30 -6.84 -16.41
N ASP A 386 -28.49 -7.20 -17.40
CA ASP A 386 -28.45 -8.56 -17.96
C ASP A 386 -27.01 -8.96 -18.30
N PHE A 387 -26.76 -10.27 -18.30
CA PHE A 387 -25.52 -10.83 -18.82
C PHE A 387 -25.81 -12.08 -19.65
N ARG A 388 -25.01 -12.29 -20.70
CA ARG A 388 -25.19 -13.41 -21.63
C ARG A 388 -23.86 -14.06 -21.95
N PHE A 389 -23.85 -15.38 -21.91
CA PHE A 389 -22.75 -16.16 -22.48
C PHE A 389 -22.95 -16.35 -23.97
N GLY A 390 -21.83 -16.33 -24.67
CA GLY A 390 -21.78 -16.68 -26.09
C GLY A 390 -22.05 -18.16 -26.35
N THR A 391 -21.99 -18.55 -27.62
CA THR A 391 -22.21 -19.94 -28.03
C THR A 391 -21.08 -20.86 -27.58
N ASN A 392 -21.43 -22.04 -27.09
CA ASN A 392 -20.49 -23.09 -26.65
C ASN A 392 -19.53 -22.64 -25.54
N VAL A 393 -19.92 -21.71 -24.68
CA VAL A 393 -19.12 -21.30 -23.53
C VAL A 393 -19.30 -22.32 -22.41
N GLU A 394 -18.18 -22.89 -21.95
CA GLU A 394 -18.10 -23.80 -20.80
C GLU A 394 -17.22 -23.15 -19.75
N VAL A 395 -17.85 -22.77 -18.60
CA VAL A 395 -17.20 -22.05 -17.52
C VAL A 395 -16.55 -23.01 -16.53
N SER A 396 -15.26 -22.78 -16.23
CA SER A 396 -14.60 -23.37 -15.07
C SER A 396 -14.28 -22.27 -14.08
N TYR A 397 -14.72 -22.43 -12.84
CA TYR A 397 -14.58 -21.43 -11.79
C TYR A 397 -13.68 -21.90 -10.66
N TYR A 398 -12.70 -21.07 -10.30
CA TYR A 398 -11.86 -21.23 -9.13
C TYR A 398 -12.28 -20.21 -8.07
N ASP A 399 -12.68 -20.72 -6.90
CA ASP A 399 -13.11 -19.93 -5.76
C ASP A 399 -12.07 -20.01 -4.65
N GLN A 400 -11.69 -18.88 -4.09
CA GLN A 400 -10.81 -18.82 -2.94
C GLN A 400 -11.34 -19.66 -1.76
N GLU A 401 -12.65 -19.73 -1.56
CA GLU A 401 -13.28 -20.57 -0.52
C GLU A 401 -13.13 -22.06 -0.82
N GLN A 402 -13.11 -22.47 -2.11
CA GLN A 402 -12.91 -23.87 -2.52
C GLN A 402 -11.47 -24.34 -2.27
N ALA A 403 -10.50 -23.42 -2.18
CA ALA A 403 -9.15 -23.74 -1.74
C ALA A 403 -9.12 -24.25 -0.28
N ASN A 404 -10.14 -23.97 0.52
CA ASN A 404 -10.32 -24.50 1.87
C ASN A 404 -10.96 -25.90 1.87
N LEU A 405 -10.48 -26.79 1.00
CA LEU A 405 -10.94 -28.18 0.94
C LEU A 405 -10.91 -28.84 2.32
N VAL A 406 -12.07 -29.21 2.84
CA VAL A 406 -12.22 -29.98 4.07
C VAL A 406 -12.72 -31.37 3.67
N SER A 407 -11.80 -32.29 3.47
CA SER A 407 -12.13 -33.67 3.07
C SER A 407 -11.23 -34.63 3.83
N ASN A 408 -11.80 -35.77 4.25
CA ASN A 408 -11.06 -36.86 4.85
C ASN A 408 -10.56 -37.89 3.82
N LYS A 409 -10.79 -37.61 2.53
CA LYS A 409 -10.28 -38.44 1.43
C LYS A 409 -8.77 -38.22 1.24
N ARG A 410 -8.10 -39.16 0.60
CA ARG A 410 -6.72 -38.97 0.11
C ARG A 410 -6.72 -38.02 -1.09
N VAL A 411 -5.63 -37.29 -1.29
CA VAL A 411 -5.44 -36.39 -2.43
C VAL A 411 -5.75 -37.07 -3.76
N LEU A 412 -5.27 -38.32 -3.94
CA LEU A 412 -5.56 -39.11 -5.13
C LEU A 412 -7.06 -39.35 -5.33
N ASN A 413 -7.75 -39.75 -4.28
CA ASN A 413 -9.18 -40.11 -4.35
C ASN A 413 -10.04 -38.86 -4.50
N GLU A 414 -9.64 -37.73 -3.91
CA GLU A 414 -10.34 -36.46 -4.03
C GLU A 414 -10.45 -35.98 -5.49
N LEU A 415 -9.44 -36.27 -6.32
CA LEU A 415 -9.51 -35.98 -7.75
C LEU A 415 -10.10 -37.15 -8.56
N TRP A 416 -9.76 -38.39 -8.22
CA TRP A 416 -10.14 -39.55 -9.00
C TRP A 416 -11.64 -39.87 -8.92
N ASP A 417 -12.29 -39.66 -7.77
CA ASP A 417 -13.72 -39.91 -7.58
C ASP A 417 -14.57 -39.06 -8.54
N ASP A 418 -14.11 -37.88 -8.94
CA ASP A 418 -14.80 -37.04 -9.93
C ASP A 418 -14.62 -37.56 -11.36
N TYR A 419 -13.63 -38.44 -11.61
CA TYR A 419 -13.27 -38.96 -12.94
C TYR A 419 -13.01 -40.48 -12.91
N PRO A 420 -13.98 -41.33 -12.51
CA PRO A 420 -13.75 -42.76 -12.24
C PRO A 420 -13.39 -43.57 -13.50
N LEU A 421 -13.68 -43.04 -14.69
CA LEU A 421 -13.32 -43.70 -15.95
C LEU A 421 -11.88 -43.48 -16.40
N LYS A 422 -11.15 -42.54 -15.75
CA LYS A 422 -9.74 -42.29 -16.09
C LYS A 422 -8.82 -43.27 -15.37
N PRO A 423 -7.73 -43.72 -16.02
CA PRO A 423 -6.70 -44.51 -15.37
C PRO A 423 -6.04 -43.77 -14.21
N GLU A 424 -5.69 -44.45 -13.13
CA GLU A 424 -4.96 -43.88 -11.99
C GLU A 424 -3.68 -43.17 -12.41
N LYS A 425 -2.98 -43.71 -13.43
CA LYS A 425 -1.75 -43.09 -13.99
C LYS A 425 -1.98 -41.65 -14.47
N ASP A 426 -3.09 -41.38 -15.13
CA ASP A 426 -3.42 -40.06 -15.67
C ASP A 426 -3.72 -39.09 -14.53
N ILE A 427 -4.46 -39.53 -13.51
CA ILE A 427 -4.74 -38.74 -12.30
C ILE A 427 -3.42 -38.41 -11.56
N ARG A 428 -2.52 -39.41 -11.39
CA ARG A 428 -1.19 -39.18 -10.78
C ARG A 428 -0.32 -38.24 -11.61
N THR A 429 -0.45 -38.29 -12.95
CA THR A 429 0.27 -37.36 -13.83
C THR A 429 -0.22 -35.94 -13.62
N VAL A 430 -1.53 -35.71 -13.56
CA VAL A 430 -2.10 -34.39 -13.26
C VAL A 430 -1.63 -33.91 -11.89
N LEU A 431 -1.75 -34.73 -10.84
CA LEU A 431 -1.30 -34.38 -9.50
C LEU A 431 0.22 -34.08 -9.47
N GLY A 432 1.03 -34.85 -10.21
CA GLY A 432 2.47 -34.62 -10.35
C GLY A 432 2.79 -33.27 -10.97
N ASN A 433 1.98 -32.82 -11.93
CA ASN A 433 2.10 -31.48 -12.52
C ASN A 433 1.86 -30.36 -11.50
N PHE A 434 1.06 -30.61 -10.47
CA PHE A 434 0.83 -29.70 -9.34
C PHE A 434 1.72 -30.00 -8.13
N LEU A 435 2.89 -30.63 -8.36
CA LEU A 435 3.92 -30.90 -7.35
C LEU A 435 3.50 -31.90 -6.25
N PHE A 436 2.46 -32.73 -6.49
CA PHE A 436 2.16 -33.88 -5.63
C PHE A 436 2.89 -35.11 -6.16
N SER A 437 3.94 -35.52 -5.49
CA SER A 437 4.78 -36.65 -5.92
C SER A 437 4.92 -37.73 -4.86
N GLY A 438 5.16 -38.96 -5.29
CA GLY A 438 5.41 -40.08 -4.38
C GLY A 438 4.28 -40.30 -3.37
N ASP A 439 4.59 -40.15 -2.09
CA ASP A 439 3.64 -40.39 -0.99
C ASP A 439 2.68 -39.22 -0.73
N ASP A 440 2.93 -38.04 -1.32
CA ASP A 440 2.07 -36.85 -1.15
C ASP A 440 0.64 -37.11 -1.63
N VAL A 441 0.48 -37.89 -2.71
CA VAL A 441 -0.85 -38.26 -3.24
C VAL A 441 -1.65 -39.15 -2.28
N LEU A 442 -1.01 -39.75 -1.29
CA LEU A 442 -1.65 -40.59 -0.28
C LEU A 442 -2.02 -39.83 1.00
N LYS A 443 -1.54 -38.58 1.16
CA LYS A 443 -1.92 -37.71 2.29
C LYS A 443 -3.42 -37.45 2.28
N THR A 444 -3.97 -37.25 3.47
CA THR A 444 -5.40 -36.84 3.62
C THR A 444 -5.51 -35.34 3.34
N VAL A 445 -6.53 -34.92 2.59
CA VAL A 445 -6.74 -33.52 2.22
C VAL A 445 -6.82 -32.59 3.43
N SER A 446 -7.42 -33.05 4.54
CA SER A 446 -7.48 -32.27 5.79
C SER A 446 -6.13 -31.94 6.40
N THR A 447 -5.08 -32.74 6.12
CA THR A 447 -3.72 -32.54 6.65
C THR A 447 -2.85 -31.65 5.76
N LEU A 448 -3.36 -31.25 4.59
CA LEU A 448 -2.63 -30.40 3.64
C LEU A 448 -2.52 -28.96 4.15
N SER A 449 -1.39 -28.34 3.86
CA SER A 449 -1.23 -26.87 4.01
C SER A 449 -2.15 -26.09 3.07
N GLY A 450 -2.40 -24.82 3.35
CA GLY A 450 -3.23 -23.96 2.49
C GLY A 450 -2.75 -23.93 1.04
N GLY A 451 -1.44 -23.84 0.80
CA GLY A 451 -0.87 -23.88 -0.55
C GLY A 451 -1.02 -25.23 -1.25
N GLU A 452 -0.93 -26.36 -0.53
CA GLU A 452 -1.19 -27.69 -1.10
C GLU A 452 -2.66 -27.85 -1.47
N LYS A 453 -3.58 -27.35 -0.64
CA LYS A 453 -5.02 -27.34 -0.94
C LYS A 453 -5.35 -26.50 -2.18
N ALA A 454 -4.75 -25.32 -2.31
CA ALA A 454 -4.90 -24.46 -3.48
C ALA A 454 -4.43 -25.17 -4.76
N ARG A 455 -3.25 -25.84 -4.73
CA ARG A 455 -2.76 -26.64 -5.86
C ARG A 455 -3.70 -27.78 -6.23
N LEU A 456 -4.28 -28.45 -5.24
CA LEU A 456 -5.27 -29.51 -5.50
C LEU A 456 -6.55 -28.95 -6.14
N ALA A 457 -7.05 -27.81 -5.69
CA ALA A 457 -8.20 -27.14 -6.28
C ALA A 457 -7.93 -26.73 -7.74
N LEU A 458 -6.75 -26.20 -8.03
CA LEU A 458 -6.31 -25.90 -9.40
C LEU A 458 -6.23 -27.17 -10.28
N ALA A 459 -5.73 -28.28 -9.73
CA ALA A 459 -5.73 -29.56 -10.44
C ALA A 459 -7.16 -30.05 -10.77
N LYS A 460 -8.10 -29.89 -9.84
CA LYS A 460 -9.54 -30.19 -10.08
C LYS A 460 -10.11 -29.32 -11.20
N MET A 461 -9.84 -28.03 -11.19
CA MET A 461 -10.30 -27.08 -12.21
C MET A 461 -9.71 -27.43 -13.60
N MET A 462 -8.41 -27.78 -13.68
CA MET A 462 -7.79 -28.19 -14.94
C MET A 462 -8.47 -29.39 -15.59
N MET A 463 -8.95 -30.31 -14.76
CA MET A 463 -9.64 -31.52 -15.24
C MET A 463 -11.01 -31.24 -15.83
N GLN A 464 -11.65 -30.10 -15.54
CA GLN A 464 -12.96 -29.70 -16.08
C GLN A 464 -12.89 -29.33 -17.56
N LYS A 465 -11.70 -28.94 -18.08
CA LYS A 465 -11.46 -28.60 -19.47
C LYS A 465 -12.36 -27.50 -20.08
N GLY A 466 -12.87 -26.59 -19.25
CA GLY A 466 -13.67 -25.46 -19.71
C GLY A 466 -12.89 -24.57 -20.68
N ASN A 467 -13.59 -23.76 -21.48
CA ASN A 467 -13.01 -22.81 -22.42
C ASN A 467 -13.11 -21.34 -21.97
N PHE A 468 -13.76 -21.11 -20.83
CA PHE A 468 -13.78 -19.83 -20.13
C PHE A 468 -13.42 -20.06 -18.66
N LEU A 469 -12.23 -19.58 -18.27
CA LEU A 469 -11.75 -19.66 -16.89
C LEU A 469 -12.13 -18.39 -16.13
N ILE A 470 -12.74 -18.58 -14.97
CA ILE A 470 -13.01 -17.49 -14.01
C ILE A 470 -12.24 -17.81 -12.73
N LEU A 471 -11.30 -16.93 -12.35
CA LEU A 471 -10.39 -17.15 -11.24
C LEU A 471 -10.54 -16.04 -10.20
N ASP A 472 -10.89 -16.40 -8.96
CA ASP A 472 -10.97 -15.47 -7.84
C ASP A 472 -9.76 -15.67 -6.92
N GLU A 473 -8.79 -14.72 -6.99
CA GLU A 473 -7.54 -14.70 -6.24
C GLU A 473 -6.73 -16.02 -6.32
N PRO A 474 -6.39 -16.53 -7.53
CA PRO A 474 -5.77 -17.84 -7.69
C PRO A 474 -4.32 -17.90 -7.17
N THR A 475 -3.69 -16.75 -6.95
CA THR A 475 -2.29 -16.63 -6.47
C THR A 475 -2.17 -16.64 -4.95
N ASN A 476 -3.30 -16.48 -4.22
CA ASN A 476 -3.29 -16.45 -2.76
C ASN A 476 -2.84 -17.80 -2.17
N HIS A 477 -2.01 -17.75 -1.15
CA HIS A 477 -1.43 -18.90 -0.45
C HIS A 477 -0.49 -19.77 -1.30
N LEU A 478 -0.25 -19.44 -2.58
CA LEU A 478 0.74 -20.11 -3.40
C LEU A 478 2.14 -19.56 -3.11
N ASP A 479 3.12 -20.48 -2.98
CA ASP A 479 4.53 -20.09 -2.98
C ASP A 479 4.98 -19.66 -4.38
N LEU A 480 6.14 -19.03 -4.43
CA LEU A 480 6.69 -18.47 -5.67
C LEU A 480 6.83 -19.51 -6.80
N ASP A 481 7.21 -20.75 -6.45
CA ASP A 481 7.34 -21.85 -7.43
C ASP A 481 5.96 -22.25 -7.99
N SER A 482 4.95 -22.36 -7.13
CA SER A 482 3.57 -22.68 -7.53
C SER A 482 2.92 -21.56 -8.37
N LYS A 483 3.21 -20.29 -8.06
CA LYS A 483 2.79 -19.14 -8.86
C LYS A 483 3.37 -19.22 -10.28
N LEU A 484 4.68 -19.49 -10.42
CA LEU A 484 5.33 -19.67 -11.73
C LEU A 484 4.68 -20.78 -12.57
N VAL A 485 4.35 -21.90 -11.94
CA VAL A 485 3.70 -23.03 -12.61
C VAL A 485 2.31 -22.61 -13.12
N LEU A 486 1.53 -21.93 -12.28
CA LEU A 486 0.21 -21.41 -12.66
C LEU A 486 0.30 -20.38 -13.80
N GLU A 487 1.21 -19.41 -13.68
CA GLU A 487 1.46 -18.39 -14.71
C GLU A 487 1.75 -19.01 -16.07
N ASN A 488 2.72 -19.93 -16.12
CA ASN A 488 3.09 -20.60 -17.37
C ASN A 488 1.92 -21.37 -17.98
N ALA A 489 1.11 -22.03 -17.14
CA ALA A 489 -0.05 -22.77 -17.61
C ALA A 489 -1.15 -21.86 -18.19
N LEU A 490 -1.34 -20.67 -17.62
CA LEU A 490 -2.36 -19.72 -18.08
C LEU A 490 -1.90 -18.95 -19.32
N ILE A 491 -0.59 -18.69 -19.50
CA ILE A 491 -0.04 -18.08 -20.73
C ILE A 491 -0.33 -18.96 -21.95
N ASP A 492 -0.18 -20.28 -21.81
CA ASP A 492 -0.40 -21.25 -22.87
C ASP A 492 -1.88 -21.67 -23.02
N TYR A 493 -2.79 -21.09 -22.22
CA TYR A 493 -4.20 -21.45 -22.26
C TYR A 493 -4.89 -20.90 -23.50
N PRO A 494 -5.53 -21.76 -24.34
CA PRO A 494 -6.13 -21.34 -25.60
C PRO A 494 -7.53 -20.75 -25.49
N GLY A 495 -8.10 -20.66 -24.29
CA GLY A 495 -9.43 -20.11 -24.00
C GLY A 495 -9.40 -18.65 -23.53
N THR A 496 -10.51 -18.21 -22.94
CA THR A 496 -10.65 -16.85 -22.38
C THR A 496 -10.52 -16.92 -20.88
N ILE A 497 -9.89 -15.93 -20.27
CA ILE A 497 -9.66 -15.86 -18.83
C ILE A 497 -10.25 -14.56 -18.29
N LEU A 498 -11.02 -14.65 -17.21
CA LEU A 498 -11.43 -13.52 -16.36
C LEU A 498 -10.91 -13.79 -14.96
N PHE A 499 -10.09 -12.90 -14.41
CA PHE A 499 -9.51 -13.15 -13.10
C PHE A 499 -9.45 -11.90 -12.22
N VAL A 500 -9.56 -12.12 -10.93
CA VAL A 500 -9.25 -11.16 -9.87
C VAL A 500 -7.93 -11.56 -9.26
N SER A 501 -7.00 -10.63 -9.14
CA SER A 501 -5.77 -10.83 -8.37
C SER A 501 -5.25 -9.50 -7.82
N HIS A 502 -4.57 -9.56 -6.67
CA HIS A 502 -3.79 -8.47 -6.11
C HIS A 502 -2.29 -8.62 -6.42
N ASP A 503 -1.89 -9.71 -7.07
CA ASP A 503 -0.52 -9.95 -7.51
C ASP A 503 -0.25 -9.21 -8.83
N ARG A 504 0.38 -8.03 -8.72
CA ARG A 504 0.68 -7.15 -9.86
C ARG A 504 1.57 -7.82 -10.92
N TYR A 505 2.51 -8.67 -10.50
CA TYR A 505 3.37 -9.41 -11.41
C TYR A 505 2.56 -10.43 -12.22
N PHE A 506 1.65 -11.14 -11.55
CA PHE A 506 0.72 -12.07 -12.18
C PHE A 506 -0.20 -11.36 -13.19
N ILE A 507 -0.79 -10.20 -12.80
CA ILE A 507 -1.63 -9.41 -13.69
C ILE A 507 -0.83 -8.98 -14.92
N ASN A 508 0.35 -8.40 -14.72
CA ASN A 508 1.19 -7.87 -15.80
C ASN A 508 1.61 -8.95 -16.80
N ARG A 509 1.80 -10.19 -16.33
CA ARG A 509 2.26 -11.30 -17.16
C ARG A 509 1.14 -11.94 -17.99
N ILE A 510 -0.10 -11.91 -17.50
CA ILE A 510 -1.21 -12.68 -18.07
C ILE A 510 -2.25 -11.78 -18.72
N ALA A 511 -2.53 -10.58 -18.19
CA ALA A 511 -3.58 -9.72 -18.68
C ALA A 511 -3.26 -9.14 -20.06
N THR A 512 -4.22 -9.21 -20.95
CA THR A 512 -4.25 -8.47 -22.21
C THR A 512 -5.17 -7.25 -22.13
N LYS A 513 -6.02 -7.22 -21.11
CA LYS A 513 -6.99 -6.16 -20.82
C LYS A 513 -7.20 -6.05 -19.31
N VAL A 514 -7.29 -4.85 -18.81
CA VAL A 514 -7.59 -4.57 -17.40
C VAL A 514 -8.95 -3.86 -17.31
N ILE A 515 -9.82 -4.34 -16.43
CA ILE A 515 -11.10 -3.71 -16.11
C ILE A 515 -11.04 -3.23 -14.67
N GLU A 516 -11.11 -1.92 -14.48
CA GLU A 516 -11.23 -1.33 -13.15
C GLU A 516 -12.70 -1.21 -12.77
N LEU A 517 -13.06 -1.82 -11.64
CA LEU A 517 -14.40 -1.77 -11.08
C LEU A 517 -14.50 -0.66 -10.04
N SER A 518 -15.54 0.16 -10.13
CA SER A 518 -15.91 1.18 -9.18
C SER A 518 -17.35 0.99 -8.68
N LYS A 519 -17.80 1.79 -7.72
CA LYS A 519 -19.19 1.76 -7.24
C LYS A 519 -20.19 2.18 -8.33
N ASP A 520 -19.78 3.05 -9.23
CA ASP A 520 -20.65 3.68 -10.23
C ASP A 520 -20.52 3.09 -11.65
N GLY A 521 -19.57 2.16 -11.86
CA GLY A 521 -19.36 1.52 -13.15
C GLY A 521 -18.00 0.85 -13.27
N ASN A 522 -17.59 0.62 -14.50
CA ASN A 522 -16.27 0.08 -14.81
C ASN A 522 -15.58 0.87 -15.92
N GLU A 523 -14.26 0.87 -15.90
CA GLU A 523 -13.41 1.45 -16.95
C GLU A 523 -12.50 0.36 -17.53
N GLU A 524 -12.31 0.35 -18.86
CA GLU A 524 -11.56 -0.67 -19.56
C GLU A 524 -10.25 -0.10 -20.12
N PHE A 525 -9.14 -0.79 -19.88
CA PHE A 525 -7.80 -0.45 -20.36
C PHE A 525 -7.27 -1.61 -21.20
N LEU A 526 -6.96 -1.33 -22.48
CA LEU A 526 -6.43 -2.32 -23.42
C LEU A 526 -4.91 -2.40 -23.26
N GLY A 527 -4.44 -3.32 -22.47
CA GLY A 527 -3.04 -3.53 -22.15
C GLY A 527 -2.84 -4.30 -20.86
N ASP A 528 -1.59 -4.36 -20.43
CA ASP A 528 -1.17 -4.97 -19.19
C ASP A 528 -1.36 -4.03 -17.97
N TYR A 529 -0.89 -4.46 -16.81
CA TYR A 529 -1.01 -3.68 -15.57
C TYR A 529 -0.16 -2.41 -15.57
N ASP A 530 1.02 -2.44 -16.18
CA ASP A 530 1.91 -1.27 -16.26
C ASP A 530 1.28 -0.17 -17.13
N TYR A 531 0.67 -0.56 -18.26
CA TYR A 531 -0.11 0.36 -19.10
C TYR A 531 -1.32 0.97 -18.36
N TYR A 532 -2.03 0.16 -17.57
CA TYR A 532 -3.11 0.66 -16.71
C TYR A 532 -2.62 1.74 -15.73
N LEU A 533 -1.48 1.49 -15.05
CA LEU A 533 -0.89 2.45 -14.12
C LEU A 533 -0.47 3.76 -14.81
N GLU A 534 0.17 3.66 -15.97
CA GLU A 534 0.57 4.83 -16.76
C GLU A 534 -0.64 5.70 -17.12
N LYS A 535 -1.73 5.07 -17.59
CA LYS A 535 -2.97 5.78 -17.94
C LYS A 535 -3.65 6.41 -16.72
N LYS A 536 -3.62 5.77 -15.57
CA LYS A 536 -4.14 6.33 -14.31
C LYS A 536 -3.34 7.55 -13.85
N GLN A 537 -2.03 7.50 -13.95
CA GLN A 537 -1.18 8.65 -13.65
C GLN A 537 -1.45 9.83 -14.59
N GLU A 538 -1.55 9.55 -15.90
CA GLU A 538 -1.90 10.56 -16.90
C GLU A 538 -3.27 11.22 -16.61
N GLN A 539 -4.29 10.41 -16.28
CA GLN A 539 -5.61 10.91 -15.90
C GLN A 539 -5.56 11.77 -14.63
N ALA A 540 -4.80 11.34 -13.60
CA ALA A 540 -4.65 12.08 -12.36
C ALA A 540 -3.91 13.42 -12.57
N GLU A 541 -2.88 13.46 -13.42
CA GLU A 541 -2.17 14.69 -13.79
C GLU A 541 -3.09 15.67 -14.53
N ILE A 542 -3.88 15.17 -15.49
CA ILE A 542 -4.87 16.00 -16.21
C ILE A 542 -5.88 16.60 -15.24
N GLN A 543 -6.45 15.79 -14.34
CA GLN A 543 -7.40 16.27 -13.33
C GLN A 543 -6.78 17.30 -12.38
N ALA A 544 -5.54 17.11 -11.96
CA ALA A 544 -4.81 18.06 -11.12
C ALA A 544 -4.57 19.40 -11.84
N LEU A 545 -4.24 19.36 -13.14
CA LEU A 545 -4.09 20.57 -13.96
C LEU A 545 -5.43 21.29 -14.15
N GLU A 546 -6.50 20.57 -14.42
CA GLU A 546 -7.87 21.16 -14.54
C GLU A 546 -8.33 21.80 -13.23
N GLN A 547 -8.06 21.19 -12.08
CA GLN A 547 -8.38 21.76 -10.77
C GLN A 547 -7.54 23.01 -10.48
N GLN A 548 -6.24 23.03 -10.84
CA GLN A 548 -5.40 24.22 -10.72
C GLN A 548 -5.88 25.37 -11.63
N ASP A 549 -6.31 25.08 -12.84
CA ASP A 549 -6.84 26.08 -13.75
C ASP A 549 -8.22 26.63 -13.30
N GLN A 550 -9.06 25.78 -12.70
CA GLN A 550 -10.31 26.21 -12.08
C GLN A 550 -10.06 27.08 -10.84
N ALA A 551 -9.09 26.72 -9.98
CA ALA A 551 -8.68 27.52 -8.83
C ALA A 551 -8.12 28.89 -9.26
N LYS A 552 -7.25 28.93 -10.28
CA LYS A 552 -6.71 30.18 -10.85
C LYS A 552 -7.79 31.06 -11.48
N THR A 553 -8.83 30.48 -12.11
CA THR A 553 -9.94 31.24 -12.68
C THR A 553 -10.87 31.79 -11.59
N LEU A 554 -11.04 31.12 -10.47
CA LEU A 554 -11.79 31.60 -9.31
C LEU A 554 -11.02 32.74 -8.59
N ASP A 555 -9.71 32.60 -8.39
CA ASP A 555 -8.86 33.67 -7.81
C ASP A 555 -8.81 34.90 -8.72
N ALA A 556 -8.67 34.74 -10.02
CA ALA A 556 -8.68 35.83 -10.98
C ALA A 556 -10.06 36.53 -11.08
N ALA A 557 -11.15 35.81 -10.83
CA ALA A 557 -12.50 36.40 -10.73
C ALA A 557 -12.68 37.19 -9.42
N ALA A 558 -12.18 36.67 -8.30
CA ALA A 558 -12.17 37.34 -7.00
C ALA A 558 -11.28 38.60 -7.00
N GLU A 559 -10.09 38.57 -7.59
CA GLU A 559 -9.24 39.75 -7.76
C GLU A 559 -9.87 40.84 -8.65
N LYS A 560 -10.55 40.48 -9.75
CA LYS A 560 -11.25 41.46 -10.60
C LYS A 560 -12.41 42.11 -9.89
N THR A 561 -13.11 41.41 -9.02
CA THR A 561 -14.21 41.94 -8.23
C THR A 561 -13.70 42.90 -7.15
N ASN A 562 -12.68 42.52 -6.41
CA ASN A 562 -12.04 43.37 -5.41
C ASN A 562 -11.39 44.63 -6.04
N TYR A 563 -10.75 44.52 -7.21
CA TYR A 563 -10.18 45.66 -7.93
C TYR A 563 -11.25 46.65 -8.41
N LYS A 564 -12.45 46.18 -8.80
CA LYS A 564 -13.57 47.09 -9.16
C LYS A 564 -14.10 47.83 -7.95
N ILE A 565 -14.29 47.15 -6.81
CA ILE A 565 -14.76 47.73 -5.56
C ILE A 565 -13.77 48.79 -5.04
N ASP A 566 -12.47 48.47 -5.04
CA ASP A 566 -11.41 49.38 -4.59
C ASP A 566 -11.25 50.60 -5.53
N LYS A 567 -11.48 50.43 -6.83
CA LYS A 567 -11.45 51.54 -7.80
C LYS A 567 -12.66 52.47 -7.66
N GLU A 568 -13.87 51.95 -7.35
CA GLU A 568 -15.08 52.76 -7.09
C GLU A 568 -14.95 53.49 -5.76
N ALA A 569 -14.42 52.87 -4.71
CA ALA A 569 -14.16 53.49 -3.42
C ALA A 569 -13.15 54.65 -3.53
N LYS A 570 -12.03 54.43 -4.24
CA LYS A 570 -11.03 55.50 -4.50
C LYS A 570 -11.58 56.66 -5.35
N LYS A 571 -12.51 56.38 -6.26
CA LYS A 571 -13.16 57.43 -7.06
C LYS A 571 -14.15 58.26 -6.21
N ALA A 572 -14.92 57.61 -5.35
CA ALA A 572 -15.79 58.30 -4.40
C ALA A 572 -15.01 59.17 -3.39
N GLU A 573 -13.93 58.64 -2.85
CA GLU A 573 -13.06 59.40 -1.93
C GLU A 573 -12.41 60.62 -2.59
N ARG A 574 -11.96 60.55 -3.85
CA ARG A 574 -11.44 61.67 -4.61
C ARG A 574 -12.52 62.74 -4.89
N GLN A 575 -13.76 62.33 -5.18
CA GLN A 575 -14.88 63.26 -5.38
C GLN A 575 -15.24 63.98 -4.07
N ARG A 576 -15.26 63.27 -2.94
CA ARG A 576 -15.52 63.84 -1.61
C ARG A 576 -14.41 64.88 -1.24
N LYS A 577 -13.13 64.57 -1.39
CA LYS A 577 -12.02 65.51 -1.14
C LYS A 577 -12.11 66.77 -2.01
N ARG A 578 -12.39 66.61 -3.30
CA ARG A 578 -12.51 67.74 -4.21
C ARG A 578 -13.69 68.65 -3.84
N ARG A 579 -14.80 68.07 -3.38
CA ARG A 579 -15.98 68.85 -2.95
C ARG A 579 -15.69 69.61 -1.65
N ILE A 580 -14.96 69.02 -0.72
CA ILE A 580 -14.50 69.70 0.51
C ILE A 580 -13.59 70.88 0.16
N GLU A 581 -12.60 70.73 -0.73
CA GLU A 581 -11.74 71.84 -1.18
C GLU A 581 -12.51 72.96 -1.85
N GLU A 582 -13.55 72.66 -2.64
CA GLU A 582 -14.44 73.64 -3.27
C GLU A 582 -15.26 74.45 -2.24
N ILE A 583 -15.79 73.76 -1.20
CA ILE A 583 -16.53 74.37 -0.11
C ILE A 583 -15.63 75.26 0.74
N GLU A 584 -14.44 74.79 1.13
CA GLU A 584 -13.47 75.60 1.91
C GLU A 584 -13.06 76.89 1.18
N ALA A 585 -12.79 76.80 -0.12
CA ALA A 585 -12.48 77.97 -0.92
C ALA A 585 -13.68 78.97 -1.03
N ALA A 586 -14.92 78.45 -1.11
CA ALA A 586 -16.09 79.30 -1.13
C ALA A 586 -16.38 79.97 0.23
N MET A 587 -16.11 79.26 1.34
CA MET A 587 -16.26 79.81 2.69
C MET A 587 -15.23 80.93 2.94
N GLU A 588 -13.95 80.77 2.52
CA GLU A 588 -12.93 81.83 2.65
C GLU A 588 -13.31 83.12 1.89
N LEU A 589 -13.92 82.97 0.70
CA LEU A 589 -14.40 84.11 -0.06
C LEU A 589 -15.58 84.83 0.65
N LEU A 590 -16.55 84.05 1.17
CA LEU A 590 -17.72 84.64 1.89
C LEU A 590 -17.30 85.29 3.21
N GLU A 591 -16.32 84.71 3.94
CA GLU A 591 -15.78 85.37 5.15
C GLU A 591 -15.07 86.67 4.83
N THR A 592 -14.41 86.77 3.70
CA THR A 592 -13.78 88.03 3.24
C THR A 592 -14.85 89.05 2.90
N GLU A 593 -15.94 88.70 2.18
CA GLU A 593 -17.05 89.56 1.86
C GLU A 593 -17.82 90.06 3.13
N ILE A 594 -18.04 89.17 4.10
CA ILE A 594 -18.68 89.51 5.38
C ILE A 594 -17.78 90.51 6.14
N ASN A 595 -16.50 90.38 6.15
CA ASN A 595 -15.62 91.35 6.77
C ASN A 595 -15.62 92.70 6.06
N GLU A 596 -15.66 92.72 4.71
CA GLU A 596 -15.76 93.94 3.92
C GLU A 596 -17.14 94.69 4.19
N TYR A 597 -18.26 93.94 4.28
CA TYR A 597 -19.54 94.53 4.62
C TYR A 597 -19.58 95.02 6.05
N ASN A 598 -18.95 94.36 7.01
CA ASN A 598 -18.83 94.85 8.39
C ASN A 598 -18.00 96.15 8.45
N ASP A 599 -16.89 96.26 7.67
CA ASP A 599 -16.06 97.45 7.60
C ASP A 599 -16.80 98.60 6.93
N LEU A 600 -17.61 98.35 5.89
CA LEU A 600 -18.47 99.36 5.24
C LEU A 600 -19.57 99.87 6.17
N LEU A 601 -20.14 99.05 7.04
CA LEU A 601 -21.09 99.45 8.07
C LEU A 601 -20.50 100.34 9.14
N CYS A 602 -19.18 100.29 9.34
CA CYS A 602 -18.38 101.12 10.27
C CYS A 602 -18.00 102.46 9.64
N ASP A 603 -18.12 102.66 8.30
CA ASP A 603 -17.72 103.92 7.65
C ASP A 603 -18.72 105.04 8.01
N PRO A 604 -18.32 106.21 8.53
CA PRO A 604 -19.14 107.35 8.90
C PRO A 604 -20.09 107.88 7.76
N ASN A 605 -19.65 107.69 6.49
CA ASN A 605 -20.40 108.16 5.32
C ASN A 605 -21.56 107.19 4.93
N VAL A 606 -21.44 105.93 5.30
CA VAL A 606 -22.43 104.89 5.07
C VAL A 606 -23.42 104.89 6.26
N PHE A 607 -23.00 105.03 7.48
CA PHE A 607 -23.76 105.00 8.70
C PHE A 607 -24.74 106.20 8.80
N GLN A 608 -24.51 107.35 8.11
CA GLN A 608 -25.42 108.51 8.07
C GLN A 608 -26.53 108.37 7.03
N ASP A 609 -26.52 107.44 6.13
CA ASP A 609 -27.49 107.18 5.07
C ASP A 609 -28.24 105.92 5.31
N HIS A 610 -29.46 106.00 5.78
CA HIS A 610 -30.32 104.85 6.18
C HIS A 610 -30.62 103.89 5.02
N GLU A 611 -30.72 104.34 3.77
CA GLU A 611 -30.90 103.44 2.63
C GLU A 611 -29.69 102.58 2.33
N LYS A 612 -28.50 103.14 2.42
CA LYS A 612 -27.22 102.39 2.22
C LYS A 612 -26.94 101.43 3.34
N VAL A 613 -27.26 101.76 4.58
CA VAL A 613 -27.12 100.84 5.71
C VAL A 613 -28.03 99.62 5.52
N MET A 614 -29.27 99.82 5.12
CA MET A 614 -30.21 98.75 4.85
C MET A 614 -29.74 97.84 3.69
N GLU A 615 -29.18 98.43 2.62
CA GLU A 615 -28.67 97.67 1.47
C GLU A 615 -27.39 96.80 1.87
N VAL A 616 -26.47 97.36 2.62
CA VAL A 616 -25.27 96.63 3.10
C VAL A 616 -25.64 95.56 4.12
N GLN A 617 -26.58 95.87 5.03
CA GLN A 617 -27.11 94.90 5.99
C GLN A 617 -27.77 93.70 5.31
N THR A 618 -28.58 93.93 4.27
CA THR A 618 -29.21 92.84 3.51
C THR A 618 -28.20 91.96 2.79
N LYS A 619 -27.07 92.54 2.29
CA LYS A 619 -25.99 91.78 1.67
C LYS A 619 -25.23 91.00 2.72
N LEU A 620 -25.02 91.55 3.89
CA LEU A 620 -24.35 90.88 5.01
C LEU A 620 -25.18 89.66 5.48
N ASP A 621 -26.45 89.84 5.70
CA ASP A 621 -27.34 88.76 6.13
C ASP A 621 -27.40 87.62 5.11
N HIS A 622 -27.43 87.95 3.79
CA HIS A 622 -27.39 86.94 2.74
C HIS A 622 -26.03 86.19 2.66
N ALA A 623 -24.90 86.90 2.87
CA ALA A 623 -23.57 86.25 2.91
C ALA A 623 -23.42 85.35 4.12
N GLN A 624 -23.93 85.73 5.31
CA GLN A 624 -23.97 84.91 6.49
C GLN A 624 -24.83 83.64 6.31
N GLU A 625 -26.03 83.78 5.74
CA GLU A 625 -26.94 82.64 5.45
C GLU A 625 -26.25 81.62 4.48
N SER A 626 -25.51 82.14 3.47
CA SER A 626 -24.76 81.31 2.51
C SER A 626 -23.56 80.60 3.17
N LEU A 627 -22.91 81.25 4.11
CA LEU A 627 -21.80 80.65 4.88
C LEU A 627 -22.31 79.50 5.78
N ASP A 628 -23.44 79.73 6.48
CA ASP A 628 -24.07 78.74 7.33
C ASP A 628 -24.45 77.45 6.53
N GLN A 629 -25.02 77.64 5.32
CA GLN A 629 -25.35 76.51 4.43
C GLN A 629 -24.12 75.74 3.99
N LEU A 630 -23.03 76.39 3.67
CA LEU A 630 -21.78 75.73 3.29
C LEU A 630 -21.12 75.01 4.48
N LEU A 631 -21.25 75.56 5.71
CA LEU A 631 -20.79 74.89 6.93
C LEU A 631 -21.57 73.60 7.22
N GLU A 632 -22.86 73.59 7.01
CA GLU A 632 -23.70 72.37 7.12
C GLU A 632 -23.25 71.30 6.09
N GLU A 633 -23.09 71.71 4.80
CA GLU A 633 -22.64 70.80 3.74
C GLU A 633 -21.21 70.25 4.02
N TRP A 634 -20.32 71.07 4.54
CA TRP A 634 -18.96 70.70 4.93
C TRP A 634 -18.98 69.65 6.07
N ALA A 635 -19.82 69.90 7.12
CA ALA A 635 -19.95 68.96 8.24
C ALA A 635 -20.52 67.61 7.82
N GLU A 636 -21.51 67.59 6.92
CA GLU A 636 -22.07 66.33 6.36
C GLU A 636 -21.04 65.55 5.51
N LEU A 637 -20.09 66.24 4.90
CA LEU A 637 -19.04 65.64 4.09
C LEU A 637 -17.81 65.22 4.94
N GLU A 638 -17.64 65.68 6.17
CA GLU A 638 -16.57 65.29 7.07
C GLU A 638 -16.94 64.08 7.96
N GLU A 639 -18.24 63.83 8.22
CA GLU A 639 -18.72 62.57 8.81
C GLU A 639 -18.67 61.42 7.78
#